data_ec272b789cbcef03003cfb494b7a17c9
#
_entry.id   ec272b789cbcef03003cfb494b7a17c9
#
_cell.length_a   1.000
_cell.length_b   1.000
_cell.length_c   1.000
_cell.angle_alpha   90.00
_cell.angle_beta   90.00
_cell.angle_gamma   90.00
#
_symmetry.space_group_name_H-M   'P 1'
#
loop_
_entity.id
_entity.type
_entity.pdbx_description
1 polymer ?
#
loop_
_entity_poly.entity_id
_entity_poly.type
_entity_poly.pdbx_seq_one_letter_code
_entity_poly.pdbx_strand_id
1 'polypeptide(L)'
;MPTRTTDLIPINAESSVPTPDASTADYARSISRRIHALTLFILLAALIGFSLFAMQAFETRMAPEIGKKSATIGRILAAQIERAVGYGIPFAKLVGMGPFLASVFPDNPEVAYLLVADATGAILYAAGPGAAEGQAALAGSSAAMPHPEDAIPIRSVGTFYDTALIIKRGDNRIGALHIGVRQSFVRGQLAEIIYDVLTVLVVALLVAFEMVAVLVALRVARPMARAERLLERLRCGDFRYDGNGSKGDEVGRFTAALAAVTRRVNERYWRLVQEAEEIKAGQIDPGIVARIEAAMSRLNARFSFPAPGASLISLREPSLASVRGPLFLFVLAEELSRSFMPLYIHQLYAANPMVIPGLSEDVIIGLPIALFMLCIAVTTPIAGQWADRWGTRRLFIAALLPGLVGAIGTALAGSVLDLLWFRSLSAIGYAMATIACQGYIAQTAPAGGRARAMAVFIGSIMLAAICGAAIGGVLADRIGYRATFLIGAGMIPLAAALLLALLDEPERLTKSAPNADGQSGWRAFRALLGNPRFVALMLGSAIPAKMILTGFLFFLAPLYLRHLGYETATGGRVMMSYFVLMILLGPLAARWADRSNRHRSFVILGGVLSGTGVFSVLYWNDLWAVLAGVTALGLGQALLTAPTLALIPEISARECQRFGQATVLGALRVIERIGSVAGPLLAAWVLGQFGYAGSAASSGVIVIAGSVLLGLVLLALGDGRRTATARGLP
;
A
#
# COMPACT_ATOMS: atom_id res chain seq x y z
N MET A 1 -66.60 -11.73 -49.05
CA MET A 1 -65.16 -11.67 -49.16
C MET A 1 -64.58 -11.73 -47.72
N PRO A 2 -63.66 -12.65 -47.39
CA PRO A 2 -63.39 -13.07 -46.01
C PRO A 2 -62.42 -12.13 -45.31
N THR A 3 -62.77 -11.81 -44.09
CA THR A 3 -61.93 -11.11 -43.08
C THR A 3 -60.77 -11.97 -42.66
N ARG A 4 -59.53 -11.55 -42.91
CA ARG A 4 -58.32 -12.12 -42.37
C ARG A 4 -58.23 -11.79 -40.86
N THR A 5 -58.51 -12.76 -40.04
CA THR A 5 -58.11 -12.77 -38.62
C THR A 5 -56.61 -12.94 -38.55
N THR A 6 -55.93 -11.90 -38.08
CA THR A 6 -54.52 -11.97 -37.69
C THR A 6 -54.43 -12.74 -36.38
N ASP A 7 -53.89 -13.93 -36.44
CA ASP A 7 -53.57 -14.74 -35.26
C ASP A 7 -52.54 -14.01 -34.39
N LEU A 8 -53.02 -13.52 -33.23
CA LEU A 8 -52.17 -13.02 -32.15
C LEU A 8 -51.57 -14.21 -31.42
N ILE A 9 -50.26 -14.40 -31.60
CA ILE A 9 -49.46 -15.36 -30.83
C ILE A 9 -49.58 -15.01 -29.33
N PRO A 10 -50.05 -15.93 -28.48
CA PRO A 10 -50.08 -15.70 -27.05
C PRO A 10 -48.65 -15.74 -26.51
N ILE A 11 -48.14 -14.58 -26.08
CA ILE A 11 -46.88 -14.51 -25.32
C ILE A 11 -47.19 -14.95 -23.89
N ASN A 12 -46.80 -16.19 -23.56
CA ASN A 12 -46.85 -16.76 -22.25
C ASN A 12 -46.11 -15.81 -21.24
N ALA A 13 -46.83 -15.40 -20.21
CA ALA A 13 -46.36 -14.49 -19.15
C ALA A 13 -45.47 -15.17 -18.11
N GLU A 14 -44.81 -16.27 -18.43
CA GLU A 14 -43.80 -16.94 -17.61
C GLU A 14 -42.56 -17.27 -18.42
N SER A 15 -42.00 -16.27 -19.12
CA SER A 15 -40.61 -16.37 -19.54
C SER A 15 -39.73 -15.81 -18.44
N SER A 16 -39.11 -16.68 -17.66
CA SER A 16 -37.93 -16.41 -16.88
C SER A 16 -37.09 -15.30 -17.52
N VAL A 17 -36.87 -14.21 -16.78
CA VAL A 17 -35.95 -13.11 -17.15
C VAL A 17 -34.66 -13.80 -17.58
N PRO A 18 -34.24 -13.74 -18.86
CA PRO A 18 -32.96 -14.31 -19.23
C PRO A 18 -31.91 -13.51 -18.45
N THR A 19 -31.17 -14.24 -17.64
CA THR A 19 -29.93 -13.70 -17.08
C THR A 19 -29.13 -13.04 -18.19
N PRO A 20 -28.54 -11.83 -17.96
CA PRO A 20 -27.80 -11.12 -19.00
C PRO A 20 -26.80 -12.08 -19.63
N ASP A 21 -26.82 -12.15 -20.97
CA ASP A 21 -25.94 -13.00 -21.73
C ASP A 21 -24.52 -12.85 -21.22
N ALA A 22 -23.97 -13.92 -20.65
CA ALA A 22 -22.61 -13.98 -20.09
C ALA A 22 -21.55 -13.52 -21.11
N SER A 23 -21.89 -13.51 -22.39
CA SER A 23 -21.00 -13.18 -23.50
C SER A 23 -20.57 -11.71 -23.55
N THR A 24 -21.44 -10.73 -23.28
CA THR A 24 -21.08 -9.30 -23.37
C THR A 24 -20.27 -8.82 -22.16
N ALA A 25 -20.64 -9.28 -20.95
CA ALA A 25 -19.88 -9.01 -19.74
C ALA A 25 -18.51 -9.73 -19.76
N ASP A 26 -18.42 -10.89 -20.39
CA ASP A 26 -17.16 -11.62 -20.59
C ASP A 26 -16.30 -10.98 -21.68
N TYR A 27 -16.87 -10.39 -22.71
CA TYR A 27 -16.14 -9.66 -23.75
C TYR A 27 -15.50 -8.37 -23.19
N ALA A 28 -16.25 -7.56 -22.45
CA ALA A 28 -15.72 -6.37 -21.78
C ALA A 28 -14.62 -6.72 -20.74
N ARG A 29 -14.80 -7.82 -20.00
CA ARG A 29 -13.77 -8.37 -19.10
C ARG A 29 -12.55 -8.90 -19.86
N SER A 30 -12.73 -9.48 -21.03
CA SER A 30 -11.65 -9.95 -21.88
C SER A 30 -10.82 -8.80 -22.45
N ILE A 31 -11.46 -7.74 -22.97
CA ILE A 31 -10.78 -6.53 -23.47
C ILE A 31 -10.01 -5.86 -22.32
N SER A 32 -10.66 -5.65 -21.18
CA SER A 32 -10.00 -5.06 -19.99
C SER A 32 -8.78 -5.88 -19.59
N ARG A 33 -8.88 -7.21 -19.53
CA ARG A 33 -7.73 -8.09 -19.22
C ARG A 33 -6.60 -7.98 -20.24
N ARG A 34 -6.91 -7.90 -21.53
CA ARG A 34 -5.90 -7.74 -22.61
C ARG A 34 -5.20 -6.39 -22.52
N ILE A 35 -5.93 -5.31 -22.27
CA ILE A 35 -5.35 -3.97 -22.07
C ILE A 35 -4.43 -3.97 -20.85
N HIS A 36 -4.88 -4.53 -19.71
CA HIS A 36 -4.04 -4.61 -18.51
C HIS A 36 -2.81 -5.50 -18.73
N ALA A 37 -2.95 -6.64 -19.41
CA ALA A 37 -1.82 -7.51 -19.72
C ALA A 37 -0.81 -6.84 -20.66
N LEU A 38 -1.28 -6.14 -21.70
CA LEU A 38 -0.43 -5.39 -22.62
C LEU A 38 0.27 -4.22 -21.91
N THR A 39 -0.46 -3.47 -21.09
CA THR A 39 0.12 -2.38 -20.30
C THR A 39 1.18 -2.92 -19.35
N LEU A 40 0.89 -4.01 -18.63
CA LEU A 40 1.85 -4.65 -17.75
C LEU A 40 3.10 -5.13 -18.51
N PHE A 41 2.91 -5.72 -19.68
CA PHE A 41 4.03 -6.18 -20.53
C PHE A 41 4.91 -5.02 -21.01
N ILE A 42 4.30 -3.94 -21.52
CA ILE A 42 5.03 -2.73 -21.97
C ILE A 42 5.81 -2.10 -20.81
N LEU A 43 5.15 -1.96 -19.66
CA LEU A 43 5.77 -1.39 -18.47
C LEU A 43 6.90 -2.28 -17.94
N LEU A 44 6.73 -3.60 -17.95
CA LEU A 44 7.77 -4.54 -17.54
C LEU A 44 8.96 -4.52 -18.51
N ALA A 45 8.71 -4.46 -19.81
CA ALA A 45 9.77 -4.32 -20.82
C ALA A 45 10.53 -2.99 -20.69
N ALA A 46 9.81 -1.89 -20.45
CA ALA A 46 10.42 -0.59 -20.15
C ALA A 46 11.25 -0.62 -18.87
N LEU A 47 10.75 -1.31 -17.82
CA LEU A 47 11.45 -1.53 -16.57
C LEU A 47 12.79 -2.25 -16.78
N ILE A 48 12.75 -3.38 -17.48
CA ILE A 48 13.95 -4.18 -17.77
C ILE A 48 14.92 -3.36 -18.64
N GLY A 49 14.44 -2.71 -19.70
CA GLY A 49 15.26 -1.90 -20.58
C GLY A 49 15.95 -0.73 -19.86
N PHE A 50 15.22 -0.02 -19.02
CA PHE A 50 15.77 1.07 -18.22
C PHE A 50 16.76 0.55 -17.16
N SER A 51 16.46 -0.57 -16.50
CA SER A 51 17.36 -1.19 -15.51
C SER A 51 18.70 -1.60 -16.12
N LEU A 52 18.68 -2.22 -17.31
CA LEU A 52 19.87 -2.57 -18.05
C LEU A 52 20.66 -1.33 -18.51
N PHE A 53 19.97 -0.31 -19.02
CA PHE A 53 20.58 0.97 -19.41
C PHE A 53 21.19 1.69 -18.21
N ALA A 54 20.49 1.77 -17.08
CA ALA A 54 21.01 2.38 -15.86
C ALA A 54 22.25 1.65 -15.34
N MET A 55 22.25 0.32 -15.36
CA MET A 55 23.40 -0.49 -14.97
C MET A 55 24.63 -0.21 -15.87
N GLN A 56 24.44 -0.19 -17.18
CA GLN A 56 25.52 0.09 -18.13
C GLN A 56 26.05 1.53 -18.04
N ALA A 57 25.15 2.52 -17.95
CA ALA A 57 25.52 3.91 -17.79
C ALA A 57 26.26 4.18 -16.48
N PHE A 58 25.96 3.40 -15.45
CA PHE A 58 26.54 3.55 -14.13
C PHE A 58 27.97 2.96 -14.07
N GLU A 59 28.17 1.75 -14.60
CA GLU A 59 29.52 1.14 -14.69
C GLU A 59 30.52 2.06 -15.41
N THR A 60 30.07 2.73 -16.48
CA THR A 60 30.92 3.63 -17.27
C THR A 60 31.23 4.97 -16.60
N ARG A 61 30.43 5.43 -15.63
CA ARG A 61 30.58 6.75 -15.00
C ARG A 61 31.16 6.72 -13.58
N MET A 62 30.93 5.66 -12.81
CA MET A 62 31.34 5.61 -11.40
C MET A 62 32.82 5.35 -11.18
N ALA A 63 33.45 4.47 -11.93
CA ALA A 63 34.88 4.22 -11.80
C ALA A 63 35.71 5.51 -11.96
N PRO A 64 35.44 6.37 -12.97
CA PRO A 64 36.10 7.66 -13.09
C PRO A 64 35.87 8.65 -11.93
N GLU A 65 34.65 8.66 -11.33
CA GLU A 65 34.34 9.56 -10.21
C GLU A 65 35.10 9.18 -8.94
N ILE A 66 35.18 7.89 -8.63
CA ILE A 66 35.98 7.38 -7.49
C ILE A 66 37.44 7.79 -7.66
N GLY A 67 37.99 7.66 -8.88
CA GLY A 67 39.35 8.08 -9.17
C GLY A 67 39.53 9.59 -8.97
N LYS A 68 38.60 10.41 -9.37
CA LYS A 68 38.68 11.87 -9.17
C LYS A 68 38.68 12.20 -7.67
N LYS A 69 37.85 11.53 -6.85
CA LYS A 69 37.81 11.72 -5.40
C LYS A 69 39.15 11.27 -4.77
N SER A 70 39.61 10.07 -5.08
CA SER A 70 40.90 9.54 -4.62
C SER A 70 42.06 10.43 -5.05
N ALA A 71 42.05 10.93 -6.28
CA ALA A 71 43.07 11.86 -6.78
C ALA A 71 43.03 13.21 -6.05
N THR A 72 41.87 13.67 -5.64
CA THR A 72 41.76 14.94 -4.89
C THR A 72 42.35 14.78 -3.49
N ILE A 73 41.99 13.70 -2.77
CA ILE A 73 42.59 13.34 -1.49
C ILE A 73 44.10 13.19 -1.63
N GLY A 74 44.52 12.45 -2.64
CA GLY A 74 45.94 12.19 -2.88
C GLY A 74 46.74 13.46 -3.22
N ARG A 75 46.20 14.39 -3.99
CA ARG A 75 46.87 15.68 -4.25
C ARG A 75 47.10 16.47 -2.98
N ILE A 76 46.12 16.51 -2.07
CA ILE A 76 46.27 17.20 -0.79
C ILE A 76 47.39 16.57 0.03
N LEU A 77 47.40 15.23 0.13
CA LEU A 77 48.41 14.47 0.88
C LEU A 77 49.82 14.59 0.21
N ALA A 78 49.91 14.42 -1.10
CA ALA A 78 51.14 14.54 -1.83
C ALA A 78 51.77 15.94 -1.68
N ALA A 79 50.96 17.01 -1.78
CA ALA A 79 51.42 18.38 -1.56
C ALA A 79 51.97 18.63 -0.14
N GLN A 80 51.36 17.99 0.88
CA GLN A 80 51.88 18.11 2.25
C GLN A 80 53.19 17.34 2.42
N ILE A 81 53.31 16.13 1.81
CA ILE A 81 54.56 15.36 1.80
C ILE A 81 55.66 16.13 1.05
N GLU A 82 55.36 16.67 -0.14
CA GLU A 82 56.29 17.47 -0.93
C GLU A 82 56.82 18.71 -0.14
N ARG A 83 55.93 19.37 0.60
CA ARG A 83 56.28 20.49 1.44
C ARG A 83 57.22 20.06 2.56
N ALA A 84 56.95 18.93 3.23
CA ALA A 84 57.83 18.40 4.28
C ALA A 84 59.24 18.04 3.74
N VAL A 85 59.29 17.44 2.58
CA VAL A 85 60.54 17.12 1.88
C VAL A 85 61.26 18.41 1.43
N GLY A 86 60.52 19.44 1.04
CA GLY A 86 61.04 20.77 0.68
C GLY A 86 61.80 21.45 1.80
N TYR A 87 61.41 21.21 3.07
CA TYR A 87 62.16 21.68 4.26
C TYR A 87 63.47 20.94 4.50
N GLY A 88 63.86 20.02 3.62
CA GLY A 88 65.14 19.32 3.73
C GLY A 88 65.10 18.01 4.48
N ILE A 89 63.93 17.51 4.88
CA ILE A 89 63.77 16.24 5.55
C ILE A 89 63.92 15.11 4.51
N PRO A 90 64.80 14.12 4.72
CA PRO A 90 64.91 12.99 3.78
C PRO A 90 63.62 12.21 3.65
N PHE A 91 63.16 11.92 2.46
CA PHE A 91 61.88 11.25 2.14
C PHE A 91 61.67 9.92 2.93
N ALA A 92 62.74 9.13 3.05
CA ALA A 92 62.71 7.87 3.80
C ALA A 92 62.71 8.04 5.36
N LYS A 93 62.84 9.25 5.87
CA LYS A 93 62.94 9.53 7.33
C LYS A 93 61.90 10.52 7.83
N LEU A 94 60.76 10.61 7.18
CA LEU A 94 59.64 11.47 7.60
C LEU A 94 58.99 10.89 8.89
N VAL A 95 59.17 11.58 9.99
CA VAL A 95 58.62 11.22 11.31
C VAL A 95 57.15 11.58 11.38
N GLY A 96 56.27 10.70 11.91
CA GLY A 96 54.84 10.94 12.08
C GLY A 96 53.98 10.61 10.85
N MET A 97 54.55 10.01 9.79
CA MET A 97 53.80 9.68 8.58
C MET A 97 52.67 8.67 8.84
N GLY A 98 52.87 7.67 9.73
CA GLY A 98 51.84 6.68 10.05
C GLY A 98 50.56 7.33 10.64
N PRO A 99 50.64 8.11 11.73
CA PRO A 99 49.52 8.87 12.29
C PRO A 99 48.92 9.87 11.30
N PHE A 100 49.74 10.53 10.47
CA PHE A 100 49.28 11.47 9.45
C PHE A 100 48.43 10.79 8.39
N LEU A 101 48.87 9.66 7.82
CA LEU A 101 48.08 8.90 6.87
C LEU A 101 46.84 8.28 7.54
N ALA A 102 46.95 7.86 8.79
CA ALA A 102 45.83 7.30 9.54
C ALA A 102 44.69 8.30 9.80
N SER A 103 45.00 9.59 9.90
CA SER A 103 43.99 10.64 10.12
C SER A 103 43.00 10.82 8.98
N VAL A 104 43.28 10.25 7.80
CA VAL A 104 42.42 10.35 6.60
C VAL A 104 41.22 9.40 6.66
N PHE A 105 41.36 8.23 7.32
CA PHE A 105 40.36 7.17 7.28
C PHE A 105 39.03 7.51 7.96
N PRO A 106 38.98 8.21 9.10
CA PRO A 106 37.71 8.55 9.75
C PRO A 106 36.77 9.34 8.83
N ASP A 107 37.30 10.23 8.01
CA ASP A 107 36.52 11.08 7.09
C ASP A 107 36.33 10.45 5.70
N ASN A 108 37.06 9.36 5.39
CA ASN A 108 37.02 8.69 4.08
C ASN A 108 36.97 7.16 4.24
N PRO A 109 35.82 6.61 4.65
CA PRO A 109 35.67 5.18 4.94
C PRO A 109 35.82 4.28 3.69
N GLU A 110 35.73 4.85 2.48
CA GLU A 110 35.97 4.19 1.22
C GLU A 110 37.45 3.83 0.99
N VAL A 111 38.39 4.58 1.59
CA VAL A 111 39.83 4.36 1.44
C VAL A 111 40.26 3.18 2.27
N ALA A 112 40.75 2.14 1.60
CA ALA A 112 41.22 0.91 2.24
C ALA A 112 42.68 0.99 2.65
N TYR A 113 43.52 1.63 1.83
CA TYR A 113 44.92 1.83 2.13
C TYR A 113 45.48 3.12 1.55
N LEU A 114 46.53 3.63 2.20
CA LEU A 114 47.41 4.67 1.74
C LEU A 114 48.83 4.12 1.82
N LEU A 115 49.54 4.06 0.68
CA LEU A 115 50.92 3.56 0.62
C LEU A 115 51.79 4.62 -0.06
N VAL A 116 52.93 4.90 0.53
CA VAL A 116 53.96 5.80 -0.01
C VAL A 116 55.13 4.98 -0.46
N ALA A 117 55.40 4.97 -1.75
CA ALA A 117 56.52 4.28 -2.34
C ALA A 117 57.63 5.24 -2.78
N ASP A 118 58.87 4.81 -2.78
CA ASP A 118 60.03 5.57 -3.31
C ASP A 118 60.14 5.47 -4.84
N ALA A 119 61.15 6.09 -5.40
CA ALA A 119 61.41 6.08 -6.84
C ALA A 119 61.69 4.68 -7.43
N THR A 120 62.04 3.68 -6.59
CA THR A 120 62.26 2.28 -6.99
C THR A 120 61.00 1.42 -6.86
N GLY A 121 59.90 1.99 -6.28
CA GLY A 121 58.67 1.28 -5.98
C GLY A 121 58.68 0.54 -4.63
N ALA A 122 59.72 0.72 -3.82
CA ALA A 122 59.74 0.17 -2.46
C ALA A 122 58.83 0.98 -1.53
N ILE A 123 57.95 0.31 -0.80
CA ILE A 123 56.97 0.97 0.10
C ILE A 123 57.69 1.45 1.37
N LEU A 124 57.70 2.76 1.60
CA LEU A 124 58.30 3.41 2.75
C LEU A 124 57.32 3.55 3.90
N TYR A 125 56.06 3.87 3.62
CA TYR A 125 55.01 4.10 4.63
C TYR A 125 53.70 3.45 4.16
N ALA A 126 53.01 2.82 5.11
CA ALA A 126 51.74 2.14 4.87
C ALA A 126 50.76 2.46 6.00
N ALA A 127 49.50 2.77 5.67
CA ALA A 127 48.43 2.95 6.61
C ALA A 127 47.10 2.44 6.03
N GLY A 128 46.19 2.02 6.93
CA GLY A 128 44.85 1.59 6.58
C GLY A 128 44.58 0.10 6.80
N PRO A 129 43.30 -0.27 6.90
CA PRO A 129 42.88 -1.64 7.23
C PRO A 129 43.21 -2.65 6.10
N GLY A 130 43.41 -2.19 4.87
CA GLY A 130 43.83 -3.00 3.71
C GLY A 130 45.30 -2.83 3.33
N ALA A 131 46.15 -2.20 4.14
CA ALA A 131 47.52 -1.86 3.78
C ALA A 131 48.39 -3.10 3.47
N ALA A 132 48.29 -4.16 4.26
CA ALA A 132 49.05 -5.41 4.01
C ALA A 132 48.64 -6.11 2.71
N GLU A 133 47.34 -6.19 2.44
CA GLU A 133 46.78 -6.75 1.20
C GLU A 133 47.15 -5.89 -0.01
N GLY A 134 47.07 -4.54 0.12
CA GLY A 134 47.46 -3.62 -0.93
C GLY A 134 48.92 -3.65 -1.26
N GLN A 135 49.80 -3.78 -0.25
CA GLN A 135 51.23 -3.94 -0.40
C GLN A 135 51.58 -5.24 -1.15
N ALA A 136 50.93 -6.35 -0.79
CA ALA A 136 51.12 -7.62 -1.47
C ALA A 136 50.64 -7.57 -2.94
N ALA A 137 49.52 -6.92 -3.17
CA ALA A 137 48.95 -6.76 -4.52
C ALA A 137 49.83 -5.86 -5.44
N LEU A 138 50.37 -4.80 -4.89
CA LEU A 138 51.28 -3.92 -5.63
C LEU A 138 52.66 -4.55 -5.92
N ALA A 139 53.21 -5.32 -4.99
CA ALA A 139 54.45 -6.04 -5.16
C ALA A 139 54.43 -7.08 -6.30
N GLY A 140 53.25 -7.66 -6.57
CA GLY A 140 53.02 -8.59 -7.69
C GLY A 140 52.71 -7.94 -9.03
N SER A 141 52.56 -6.62 -9.08
CA SER A 141 52.18 -5.90 -10.31
C SER A 141 53.31 -5.03 -10.79
N SER A 142 53.55 -4.98 -12.12
CA SER A 142 54.44 -4.04 -12.81
C SER A 142 54.02 -2.57 -12.67
N ALA A 143 53.10 -2.27 -11.78
CA ALA A 143 52.37 -1.00 -11.67
C ALA A 143 52.93 -0.03 -10.60
N ALA A 144 54.08 -0.31 -10.03
CA ALA A 144 54.64 0.46 -8.91
C ALA A 144 54.97 1.93 -9.22
N MET A 145 55.01 2.35 -10.48
CA MET A 145 55.28 3.74 -10.84
C MET A 145 54.34 4.23 -11.94
N PRO A 146 53.61 5.34 -11.74
CA PRO A 146 52.79 5.94 -12.80
C PRO A 146 53.63 6.60 -13.90
N HIS A 147 53.21 6.43 -15.16
CA HIS A 147 53.83 7.16 -16.29
C HIS A 147 53.47 8.67 -16.26
N PRO A 148 54.37 9.57 -16.75
CA PRO A 148 54.17 11.02 -16.67
C PRO A 148 52.94 11.55 -17.43
N GLU A 149 52.50 10.82 -18.46
CA GLU A 149 51.41 11.25 -19.36
C GLU A 149 50.04 10.74 -18.96
N ASP A 150 49.96 9.86 -17.96
CA ASP A 150 48.70 9.28 -17.52
C ASP A 150 47.89 10.32 -16.73
N ALA A 151 46.82 10.79 -17.31
CA ALA A 151 45.75 11.50 -16.57
C ALA A 151 45.14 10.54 -15.54
N ILE A 152 45.69 10.52 -14.32
CA ILE A 152 45.18 9.82 -13.13
C ILE A 152 44.48 8.48 -13.49
N PRO A 153 45.22 7.45 -13.91
CA PRO A 153 44.59 6.18 -14.25
C PRO A 153 44.19 5.45 -12.98
N ILE A 154 42.90 5.11 -12.87
CA ILE A 154 42.45 4.10 -11.92
C ILE A 154 42.91 2.74 -12.46
N ARG A 155 43.69 2.04 -11.69
CA ARG A 155 44.14 0.67 -12.01
C ARG A 155 43.47 -0.33 -11.11
N SER A 156 43.02 -1.44 -11.67
CA SER A 156 42.57 -2.58 -10.85
C SER A 156 43.81 -3.36 -10.41
N VAL A 157 44.07 -3.35 -9.10
CA VAL A 157 45.20 -4.05 -8.48
C VAL A 157 44.65 -5.04 -7.45
N GLY A 158 44.62 -6.32 -7.79
CA GLY A 158 43.98 -7.35 -6.95
C GLY A 158 42.52 -7.03 -6.70
N THR A 159 42.12 -6.91 -5.45
CA THR A 159 40.77 -6.62 -5.00
C THR A 159 40.49 -5.13 -4.83
N PHE A 160 41.42 -4.25 -5.25
CA PHE A 160 41.35 -2.81 -5.08
C PHE A 160 41.35 -2.05 -6.42
N TYR A 161 40.75 -0.87 -6.40
CA TYR A 161 40.99 0.19 -7.37
C TYR A 161 42.08 1.08 -6.80
N ASP A 162 43.25 1.11 -7.42
CA ASP A 162 44.43 1.91 -7.04
C ASP A 162 44.54 3.16 -7.85
N THR A 163 44.80 4.28 -7.19
CA THR A 163 45.08 5.57 -7.80
C THR A 163 46.48 6.02 -7.32
N ALA A 164 47.42 6.10 -8.23
CA ALA A 164 48.78 6.49 -7.93
C ALA A 164 49.04 7.96 -8.29
N LEU A 165 49.59 8.72 -7.38
CA LEU A 165 49.99 10.12 -7.56
C LEU A 165 51.50 10.29 -7.36
N ILE A 166 52.13 11.00 -8.24
CA ILE A 166 53.58 11.24 -8.19
C ILE A 166 53.88 12.28 -7.11
N ILE A 167 54.90 12.00 -6.29
CA ILE A 167 55.48 12.93 -5.31
C ILE A 167 56.76 13.49 -5.90
N LYS A 168 56.88 14.83 -5.92
CA LYS A 168 58.02 15.54 -6.57
C LYS A 168 58.82 16.35 -5.54
N ARG A 169 60.08 16.55 -5.85
CA ARG A 169 60.93 17.56 -5.21
C ARG A 169 61.52 18.47 -6.28
N GLY A 170 60.94 19.63 -6.48
CA GLY A 170 61.15 20.43 -7.68
C GLY A 170 60.68 19.66 -8.92
N ASP A 171 61.57 19.52 -9.93
CA ASP A 171 61.23 18.75 -11.14
C ASP A 171 61.53 17.23 -11.04
N ASN A 172 62.20 16.82 -9.96
CA ASN A 172 62.57 15.40 -9.79
C ASN A 172 61.49 14.61 -9.07
N ARG A 173 61.14 13.44 -9.62
CA ARG A 173 60.27 12.47 -8.97
C ARG A 173 61.04 11.77 -7.85
N ILE A 174 60.47 11.75 -6.65
CA ILE A 174 61.04 11.11 -5.47
C ILE A 174 60.24 9.89 -5.01
N GLY A 175 59.00 9.74 -5.47
CA GLY A 175 58.18 8.61 -5.13
C GLY A 175 56.75 8.71 -5.64
N ALA A 176 55.87 7.86 -5.15
CA ALA A 176 54.43 7.85 -5.48
C ALA A 176 53.58 7.59 -4.23
N LEU A 177 52.43 8.23 -4.16
CA LEU A 177 51.38 7.95 -3.19
C LEU A 177 50.29 7.11 -3.87
N HIS A 178 50.04 5.92 -3.35
CA HIS A 178 48.99 4.99 -3.77
C HIS A 178 47.81 5.09 -2.82
N ILE A 179 46.61 5.21 -3.40
CA ILE A 179 45.33 5.23 -2.68
C ILE A 179 44.49 4.10 -3.20
N GLY A 180 44.22 3.11 -2.34
CA GLY A 180 43.41 1.95 -2.69
C GLY A 180 42.00 2.03 -2.13
N VAL A 181 41.01 1.78 -2.98
CA VAL A 181 39.59 1.65 -2.63
C VAL A 181 39.17 0.21 -2.89
N ARG A 182 38.53 -0.45 -1.94
CA ARG A 182 38.06 -1.84 -2.12
C ARG A 182 37.01 -1.94 -3.22
N GLN A 183 37.17 -2.86 -4.16
CA GLN A 183 36.17 -3.12 -5.21
C GLN A 183 34.82 -3.58 -4.61
N SER A 184 34.86 -4.34 -3.49
CA SER A 184 33.64 -4.76 -2.78
C SER A 184 32.85 -3.58 -2.22
N PHE A 185 33.51 -2.54 -1.72
CA PHE A 185 32.86 -1.31 -1.26
C PHE A 185 32.14 -0.60 -2.40
N VAL A 186 32.84 -0.44 -3.53
CA VAL A 186 32.26 0.17 -4.74
C VAL A 186 31.08 -0.63 -5.27
N ARG A 187 31.21 -1.97 -5.35
CA ARG A 187 30.11 -2.83 -5.76
C ARG A 187 28.93 -2.79 -4.78
N GLY A 188 29.18 -2.66 -3.48
CA GLY A 188 28.14 -2.51 -2.46
C GLY A 188 27.34 -1.22 -2.66
N GLN A 189 28.01 -0.08 -2.82
CA GLN A 189 27.35 1.20 -3.12
C GLN A 189 26.59 1.18 -4.44
N LEU A 190 27.15 0.55 -5.47
CA LEU A 190 26.47 0.33 -6.74
C LEU A 190 25.20 -0.48 -6.58
N ALA A 191 25.29 -1.58 -5.83
CA ALA A 191 24.13 -2.42 -5.59
C ALA A 191 23.01 -1.67 -4.86
N GLU A 192 23.32 -0.84 -3.87
CA GLU A 192 22.31 -0.02 -3.16
C GLU A 192 21.61 0.95 -4.10
N ILE A 193 22.36 1.67 -4.96
CA ILE A 193 21.76 2.59 -5.93
C ILE A 193 20.90 1.83 -6.96
N ILE A 194 21.37 0.67 -7.43
CA ILE A 194 20.58 -0.17 -8.34
C ILE A 194 19.29 -0.64 -7.66
N TYR A 195 19.37 -1.07 -6.40
CA TYR A 195 18.18 -1.45 -5.64
C TYR A 195 17.21 -0.28 -5.43
N ASP A 196 17.71 0.94 -5.19
CA ASP A 196 16.87 2.13 -5.08
C ASP A 196 16.16 2.43 -6.40
N VAL A 197 16.91 2.46 -7.50
CA VAL A 197 16.37 2.69 -8.85
C VAL A 197 15.33 1.62 -9.19
N LEU A 198 15.65 0.36 -8.95
CA LEU A 198 14.71 -0.75 -9.17
C LEU A 198 13.45 -0.61 -8.31
N THR A 199 13.60 -0.21 -7.06
CA THR A 199 12.47 0.02 -6.14
C THR A 199 11.57 1.14 -6.65
N VAL A 200 12.14 2.30 -6.99
CA VAL A 200 11.39 3.43 -7.55
C VAL A 200 10.67 3.03 -8.83
N LEU A 201 11.32 2.26 -9.68
CA LEU A 201 10.79 1.82 -10.96
C LEU A 201 9.65 0.82 -10.79
N VAL A 202 9.79 -0.16 -9.88
CA VAL A 202 8.70 -1.10 -9.53
C VAL A 202 7.51 -0.34 -8.93
N VAL A 203 7.75 0.59 -8.03
CA VAL A 203 6.68 1.41 -7.45
C VAL A 203 6.01 2.29 -8.50
N ALA A 204 6.79 2.94 -9.36
CA ALA A 204 6.24 3.73 -10.47
C ALA A 204 5.36 2.88 -11.40
N LEU A 205 5.79 1.65 -11.69
CA LEU A 205 5.02 0.66 -12.44
C LEU A 205 3.69 0.32 -11.76
N LEU A 206 3.71 0.05 -10.46
CA LEU A 206 2.51 -0.30 -9.70
C LEU A 206 1.53 0.89 -9.60
N VAL A 207 2.04 2.10 -9.39
CA VAL A 207 1.24 3.34 -9.40
C VAL A 207 0.66 3.59 -10.79
N ALA A 208 1.45 3.46 -11.85
CA ALA A 208 0.98 3.61 -13.21
C ALA A 208 -0.10 2.58 -13.56
N PHE A 209 0.09 1.32 -13.16
CA PHE A 209 -0.91 0.25 -13.32
C PHE A 209 -2.23 0.60 -12.61
N GLU A 210 -2.15 1.10 -11.37
CA GLU A 210 -3.33 1.54 -10.61
C GLU A 210 -4.04 2.71 -11.31
N MET A 211 -3.29 3.69 -11.78
CA MET A 211 -3.84 4.84 -12.51
C MET A 211 -4.48 4.42 -13.84
N VAL A 212 -3.84 3.54 -14.60
CA VAL A 212 -4.41 2.97 -15.83
C VAL A 212 -5.68 2.17 -15.54
N ALA A 213 -5.68 1.36 -14.46
CA ALA A 213 -6.88 0.62 -14.06
C ALA A 213 -8.06 1.56 -13.75
N VAL A 214 -7.80 2.67 -13.04
CA VAL A 214 -8.80 3.71 -12.77
C VAL A 214 -9.25 4.38 -14.07
N LEU A 215 -8.32 4.76 -14.95
CA LEU A 215 -8.63 5.41 -16.22
C LEU A 215 -9.49 4.52 -17.14
N VAL A 216 -9.12 3.25 -17.28
CA VAL A 216 -9.88 2.27 -18.07
C VAL A 216 -11.29 2.08 -17.48
N ALA A 217 -11.40 1.98 -16.16
CA ALA A 217 -12.68 1.87 -15.51
C ALA A 217 -13.58 3.10 -15.77
N LEU A 218 -13.00 4.30 -15.81
CA LEU A 218 -13.72 5.55 -16.04
C LEU A 218 -14.07 5.80 -17.51
N ARG A 219 -13.11 5.55 -18.42
CA ARG A 219 -13.26 5.87 -19.84
C ARG A 219 -13.95 4.79 -20.64
N VAL A 220 -13.87 3.52 -20.21
CA VAL A 220 -14.42 2.38 -20.95
C VAL A 220 -15.52 1.67 -20.18
N ALA A 221 -15.24 1.20 -18.97
CA ALA A 221 -16.18 0.32 -18.27
C ALA A 221 -17.46 1.04 -17.84
N ARG A 222 -17.37 2.27 -17.35
CA ARG A 222 -18.54 3.08 -16.93
C ARG A 222 -19.49 3.41 -18.08
N PRO A 223 -19.03 4.03 -19.19
CA PRO A 223 -19.90 4.33 -20.30
C PRO A 223 -20.56 3.09 -20.90
N MET A 224 -19.82 1.97 -21.01
CA MET A 224 -20.36 0.71 -21.48
C MET A 224 -21.46 0.16 -20.57
N ALA A 225 -21.24 0.16 -19.24
CA ALA A 225 -22.24 -0.30 -18.29
C ALA A 225 -23.51 0.58 -18.33
N ARG A 226 -23.38 1.91 -18.55
CA ARG A 226 -24.52 2.81 -18.74
C ARG A 226 -25.28 2.48 -20.03
N ALA A 227 -24.58 2.24 -21.14
CA ALA A 227 -25.18 1.87 -22.40
C ALA A 227 -25.97 0.57 -22.27
N GLU A 228 -25.39 -0.45 -21.65
CA GLU A 228 -26.01 -1.75 -21.41
C GLU A 228 -27.30 -1.62 -20.59
N ARG A 229 -27.27 -0.87 -19.48
CA ARG A 229 -28.46 -0.68 -18.65
C ARG A 229 -29.53 0.17 -19.33
N LEU A 230 -29.14 1.18 -20.13
CA LEU A 230 -30.10 1.93 -20.91
C LEU A 230 -30.81 1.03 -21.92
N LEU A 231 -30.05 0.18 -22.63
CA LEU A 231 -30.61 -0.83 -23.54
C LEU A 231 -31.55 -1.80 -22.83
N GLU A 232 -31.18 -2.27 -21.65
CA GLU A 232 -32.00 -3.18 -20.84
C GLU A 232 -33.31 -2.49 -20.41
N ARG A 233 -33.25 -1.23 -19.96
CA ARG A 233 -34.45 -0.42 -19.64
C ARG A 233 -35.35 -0.24 -20.86
N LEU A 234 -34.76 0.12 -21.99
CA LEU A 234 -35.51 0.29 -23.24
C LEU A 234 -36.16 -1.03 -23.70
N ARG A 235 -35.46 -2.15 -23.53
CA ARG A 235 -35.98 -3.51 -23.82
C ARG A 235 -37.16 -3.85 -22.91
N CYS A 236 -37.13 -3.43 -21.66
CA CYS A 236 -38.24 -3.59 -20.72
C CYS A 236 -39.38 -2.56 -20.95
N GLY A 237 -39.26 -1.67 -21.93
CA GLY A 237 -40.26 -0.64 -22.22
C GLY A 237 -40.23 0.58 -21.28
N ASP A 238 -39.13 0.81 -20.56
CA ASP A 238 -38.98 1.95 -19.64
C ASP A 238 -38.17 3.07 -20.33
N PHE A 239 -38.87 4.09 -20.81
CA PHE A 239 -38.32 5.24 -21.54
C PHE A 239 -38.05 6.46 -20.66
N ARG A 240 -38.09 6.35 -19.36
CA ARG A 240 -37.92 7.45 -18.41
C ARG A 240 -36.46 7.87 -18.20
N TYR A 241 -35.52 7.13 -18.72
CA TYR A 241 -34.10 7.32 -18.46
C TYR A 241 -33.35 7.98 -19.61
N ASP A 242 -32.38 8.86 -19.27
CA ASP A 242 -31.44 9.46 -20.23
C ASP A 242 -30.03 8.89 -20.02
N GLY A 243 -29.39 8.57 -21.13
CA GLY A 243 -28.03 8.03 -21.15
C GLY A 243 -26.92 9.06 -21.03
N ASN A 244 -27.21 10.30 -20.67
CA ASN A 244 -26.32 11.46 -20.56
C ASN A 244 -24.82 11.17 -20.81
N GLY A 245 -24.48 10.90 -22.09
CA GLY A 245 -23.12 10.50 -22.50
C GLY A 245 -22.28 11.71 -22.87
N SER A 246 -21.02 11.72 -22.42
CA SER A 246 -20.02 12.66 -22.94
C SER A 246 -19.83 12.45 -24.44
N LYS A 247 -19.90 13.51 -25.24
CA LYS A 247 -19.77 13.44 -26.72
C LYS A 247 -18.33 13.19 -27.21
N GLY A 248 -17.37 12.97 -26.29
CA GLY A 248 -15.94 13.02 -26.62
C GLY A 248 -15.33 11.70 -27.11
N ASP A 249 -15.95 10.54 -26.84
CA ASP A 249 -15.43 9.23 -27.23
C ASP A 249 -16.47 8.40 -28.00
N GLU A 250 -16.06 7.27 -28.57
CA GLU A 250 -16.92 6.40 -29.37
C GLU A 250 -18.08 5.80 -28.57
N VAL A 251 -17.80 5.40 -27.32
CA VAL A 251 -18.82 4.86 -26.40
C VAL A 251 -19.77 5.97 -25.96
N GLY A 252 -19.25 7.19 -25.73
CA GLY A 252 -20.07 8.38 -25.46
C GLY A 252 -20.97 8.77 -26.63
N ARG A 253 -20.48 8.66 -27.86
CA ARG A 253 -21.29 8.85 -29.08
C ARG A 253 -22.40 7.80 -29.20
N PHE A 254 -22.09 6.54 -28.91
CA PHE A 254 -23.09 5.48 -28.89
C PHE A 254 -24.19 5.71 -27.84
N THR A 255 -23.80 6.06 -26.61
CA THR A 255 -24.77 6.36 -25.54
C THR A 255 -25.60 7.59 -25.86
N ALA A 256 -25.02 8.62 -26.50
CA ALA A 256 -25.73 9.81 -26.93
C ALA A 256 -26.73 9.50 -28.06
N ALA A 257 -26.36 8.63 -29.01
CA ALA A 257 -27.26 8.16 -30.06
C ALA A 257 -28.46 7.40 -29.46
N LEU A 258 -28.20 6.51 -28.48
CA LEU A 258 -29.25 5.77 -27.78
C LEU A 258 -30.19 6.70 -27.00
N ALA A 259 -29.65 7.70 -26.31
CA ALA A 259 -30.41 8.74 -25.61
C ALA A 259 -31.26 9.58 -26.60
N ALA A 260 -30.75 9.84 -27.80
CA ALA A 260 -31.51 10.54 -28.85
C ALA A 260 -32.70 9.70 -29.34
N VAL A 261 -32.54 8.38 -29.46
CA VAL A 261 -33.66 7.46 -29.77
C VAL A 261 -34.72 7.51 -28.66
N THR A 262 -34.29 7.41 -27.39
CA THR A 262 -35.23 7.50 -26.24
C THR A 262 -36.02 8.80 -26.25
N ARG A 263 -35.36 9.93 -26.50
CA ARG A 263 -36.05 11.25 -26.61
C ARG A 263 -37.06 11.28 -27.75
N ARG A 264 -36.71 10.79 -28.95
CA ARG A 264 -37.63 10.76 -30.08
C ARG A 264 -38.85 9.89 -29.80
N VAL A 265 -38.69 8.76 -29.10
CA VAL A 265 -39.80 7.88 -28.71
C VAL A 265 -40.71 8.62 -27.72
N ASN A 266 -40.15 9.32 -26.72
CA ASN A 266 -40.93 10.14 -25.77
C ASN A 266 -41.67 11.30 -26.46
N GLU A 267 -41.03 11.99 -27.39
CA GLU A 267 -41.67 13.06 -28.16
C GLU A 267 -42.84 12.56 -29.02
N ARG A 268 -42.69 11.39 -29.63
CA ARG A 268 -43.77 10.73 -30.39
C ARG A 268 -44.92 10.31 -29.48
N TYR A 269 -44.60 9.74 -28.32
CA TYR A 269 -45.61 9.33 -27.34
C TYR A 269 -46.45 10.56 -26.89
N TRP A 270 -45.78 11.65 -26.55
CA TRP A 270 -46.49 12.87 -26.09
C TRP A 270 -47.32 13.51 -27.18
N ARG A 271 -46.87 13.48 -28.42
CA ARG A 271 -47.73 13.91 -29.55
C ARG A 271 -48.97 13.02 -29.66
N LEU A 272 -48.85 11.72 -29.57
CA LEU A 272 -50.00 10.82 -29.57
C LEU A 272 -50.95 11.08 -28.38
N VAL A 273 -50.45 11.36 -27.22
CA VAL A 273 -51.29 11.74 -26.06
C VAL A 273 -52.04 13.01 -26.33
N GLN A 274 -51.38 14.04 -26.88
CA GLN A 274 -51.98 15.32 -27.20
C GLN A 274 -53.06 15.16 -28.28
N GLU A 275 -52.77 14.46 -29.34
CA GLU A 275 -53.75 14.14 -30.39
C GLU A 275 -54.94 13.36 -29.84
N ALA A 276 -54.70 12.39 -28.94
CA ALA A 276 -55.78 11.63 -28.30
C ALA A 276 -56.69 12.52 -27.41
N GLU A 277 -56.11 13.49 -26.67
CA GLU A 277 -56.86 14.42 -25.87
C GLU A 277 -57.64 15.42 -26.73
N GLU A 278 -57.09 15.92 -27.85
CA GLU A 278 -57.76 16.77 -28.81
C GLU A 278 -58.99 16.05 -29.46
N ILE A 279 -58.83 14.78 -29.79
CA ILE A 279 -59.95 13.95 -30.33
C ILE A 279 -61.05 13.79 -29.27
N LYS A 280 -60.67 13.54 -28.00
CA LYS A 280 -61.65 13.43 -26.91
C LYS A 280 -62.43 14.74 -26.68
N ALA A 281 -61.75 15.89 -26.74
CA ALA A 281 -62.35 17.20 -26.56
C ALA A 281 -63.30 17.58 -27.69
N GLY A 282 -63.15 17.03 -28.90
CA GLY A 282 -63.99 17.28 -30.09
C GLY A 282 -65.34 16.62 -30.05
N GLN A 283 -65.84 16.03 -28.97
CA GLN A 283 -67.15 15.40 -28.81
C GLN A 283 -67.48 14.33 -29.88
N ILE A 284 -66.52 13.56 -30.28
CA ILE A 284 -66.72 12.47 -31.24
C ILE A 284 -67.35 11.25 -30.52
N ASP A 285 -68.03 10.39 -31.29
CA ASP A 285 -68.70 9.15 -30.86
C ASP A 285 -68.11 8.49 -29.62
N PRO A 286 -68.89 8.25 -28.55
CA PRO A 286 -68.42 7.61 -27.30
C PRO A 286 -67.69 6.30 -27.50
N GLY A 287 -68.03 5.53 -28.59
CA GLY A 287 -67.36 4.31 -28.95
C GLY A 287 -65.92 4.52 -29.43
N ILE A 288 -65.60 5.64 -30.04
CA ILE A 288 -64.23 5.97 -30.47
C ILE A 288 -63.40 6.40 -29.25
N VAL A 289 -63.96 7.19 -28.36
CA VAL A 289 -63.33 7.63 -27.11
C VAL A 289 -62.94 6.44 -26.25
N ALA A 290 -63.87 5.48 -26.08
CA ALA A 290 -63.59 4.24 -25.30
C ALA A 290 -62.48 3.37 -25.93
N ARG A 291 -62.38 3.31 -27.27
CA ARG A 291 -61.29 2.64 -27.96
C ARG A 291 -59.94 3.30 -27.78
N ILE A 292 -59.89 4.64 -27.83
CA ILE A 292 -58.66 5.41 -27.57
C ILE A 292 -58.19 5.21 -26.13
N GLU A 293 -59.09 5.30 -25.16
CA GLU A 293 -58.77 5.08 -23.75
C GLU A 293 -58.26 3.66 -23.49
N ALA A 294 -58.90 2.67 -24.06
CA ALA A 294 -58.47 1.27 -23.98
C ALA A 294 -57.09 1.04 -24.64
N ALA A 295 -56.81 1.72 -25.75
CA ALA A 295 -55.51 1.67 -26.42
C ALA A 295 -54.42 2.36 -25.59
N MET A 296 -54.67 3.55 -25.06
CA MET A 296 -53.75 4.29 -24.20
C MET A 296 -53.49 3.55 -22.89
N SER A 297 -54.52 2.97 -22.28
CA SER A 297 -54.36 2.16 -21.05
C SER A 297 -53.48 0.94 -21.33
N ARG A 298 -53.66 0.23 -22.43
CA ARG A 298 -52.79 -0.92 -22.84
C ARG A 298 -51.35 -0.48 -23.09
N LEU A 299 -51.16 0.70 -23.72
CA LEU A 299 -49.82 1.26 -23.96
C LEU A 299 -49.12 1.60 -22.64
N ASN A 300 -49.81 2.28 -21.71
CA ASN A 300 -49.27 2.67 -20.42
C ASN A 300 -49.05 1.47 -19.46
N ALA A 301 -49.83 0.39 -19.63
CA ALA A 301 -49.60 -0.83 -18.88
C ALA A 301 -48.33 -1.56 -19.32
N ARG A 302 -47.92 -1.40 -20.58
CA ARG A 302 -46.75 -2.10 -21.15
C ARG A 302 -45.47 -1.26 -21.15
N PHE A 303 -45.62 0.06 -21.29
CA PHE A 303 -44.50 0.99 -21.44
C PHE A 303 -44.60 2.12 -20.38
N SER A 304 -43.42 2.52 -19.87
CA SER A 304 -43.30 3.62 -18.89
C SER A 304 -42.65 4.83 -19.55
N PHE A 305 -43.40 5.94 -19.62
CA PHE A 305 -42.91 7.19 -20.16
C PHE A 305 -42.77 8.27 -19.04
N PRO A 306 -41.89 9.28 -19.20
CA PRO A 306 -41.77 10.37 -18.24
C PRO A 306 -43.07 11.20 -18.24
N ALA A 307 -43.38 11.87 -17.15
CA ALA A 307 -44.51 12.82 -17.11
C ALA A 307 -44.25 14.04 -18.03
N PRO A 308 -45.29 14.74 -18.52
CA PRO A 308 -45.10 15.92 -19.35
C PRO A 308 -44.26 16.98 -18.67
N GLY A 309 -43.20 17.45 -19.33
CA GLY A 309 -42.25 18.42 -18.76
C GLY A 309 -41.28 17.87 -17.70
N ALA A 310 -41.38 16.59 -17.33
CA ALA A 310 -40.42 16.00 -16.44
C ALA A 310 -39.07 15.78 -17.13
N SER A 311 -37.98 16.11 -16.46
CA SER A 311 -36.63 15.78 -16.90
C SER A 311 -36.43 14.28 -16.87
N LEU A 312 -35.79 13.73 -17.92
CA LEU A 312 -35.40 12.32 -17.94
C LEU A 312 -34.48 12.01 -16.75
N ILE A 313 -34.66 10.84 -16.16
CA ILE A 313 -33.85 10.37 -15.04
C ILE A 313 -32.45 10.03 -15.58
N SER A 314 -31.44 10.78 -15.13
CA SER A 314 -30.05 10.48 -15.49
C SER A 314 -29.64 9.16 -14.87
N LEU A 315 -29.17 8.20 -15.70
CA LEU A 315 -28.52 6.98 -15.23
C LEU A 315 -27.16 7.33 -14.65
N ARG A 316 -27.13 7.75 -13.39
CA ARG A 316 -25.91 7.91 -12.62
C ARG A 316 -25.56 6.60 -11.97
N GLU A 317 -24.38 6.07 -12.31
CA GLU A 317 -23.88 4.88 -11.69
C GLU A 317 -22.71 5.21 -10.79
N PRO A 318 -22.88 5.05 -9.48
CA PRO A 318 -21.77 5.03 -8.58
C PRO A 318 -20.87 3.83 -8.94
N SER A 319 -19.64 4.11 -9.35
CA SER A 319 -18.67 3.09 -9.75
C SER A 319 -17.62 2.90 -8.66
N LEU A 320 -17.29 1.65 -8.37
CA LEU A 320 -16.19 1.31 -7.47
C LEU A 320 -14.85 1.94 -7.87
N ALA A 321 -14.63 2.10 -9.18
CA ALA A 321 -13.44 2.75 -9.71
C ALA A 321 -13.32 4.23 -9.31
N SER A 322 -14.44 4.91 -9.01
CA SER A 322 -14.43 6.31 -8.61
C SER A 322 -13.80 6.54 -7.24
N VAL A 323 -13.93 5.58 -6.35
CA VAL A 323 -13.38 5.63 -4.99
C VAL A 323 -11.93 5.14 -4.96
N ARG A 324 -11.58 4.21 -5.87
CA ARG A 324 -10.32 3.51 -5.87
C ARG A 324 -9.13 4.46 -6.01
N GLY A 325 -9.15 5.35 -7.00
CA GLY A 325 -8.04 6.28 -7.25
C GLY A 325 -7.80 7.28 -6.10
N PRO A 326 -8.85 8.03 -5.65
CA PRO A 326 -8.70 8.93 -4.51
C PRO A 326 -8.24 8.23 -3.22
N LEU A 327 -8.79 7.05 -2.93
CA LEU A 327 -8.38 6.25 -1.78
C LEU A 327 -6.92 5.83 -1.88
N PHE A 328 -6.50 5.31 -3.03
CA PHE A 328 -5.12 4.88 -3.25
C PHE A 328 -4.14 6.03 -2.98
N LEU A 329 -4.38 7.23 -3.55
CA LEU A 329 -3.51 8.40 -3.35
C LEU A 329 -3.48 8.86 -1.89
N PHE A 330 -4.63 8.89 -1.23
CA PHE A 330 -4.72 9.29 0.17
C PHE A 330 -3.99 8.31 1.10
N VAL A 331 -4.20 7.01 0.89
CA VAL A 331 -3.50 5.97 1.67
C VAL A 331 -2.02 5.95 1.35
N LEU A 332 -1.62 6.12 0.07
CA LEU A 332 -0.22 6.21 -0.32
C LEU A 332 0.51 7.34 0.41
N ALA A 333 -0.13 8.50 0.54
CA ALA A 333 0.41 9.64 1.29
C ALA A 333 0.73 9.29 2.75
N GLU A 334 -0.14 8.54 3.42
CA GLU A 334 0.08 8.10 4.81
C GLU A 334 1.12 6.97 4.91
N GLU A 335 1.13 6.04 3.95
CA GLU A 335 2.02 4.88 3.96
C GLU A 335 3.47 5.23 3.61
N LEU A 336 3.75 6.39 3.01
CA LEU A 336 5.12 6.88 2.77
C LEU A 336 5.97 6.91 4.04
N SER A 337 5.37 7.24 5.16
CA SER A 337 6.09 7.35 6.44
C SER A 337 6.33 6.01 7.15
N ARG A 338 5.74 4.93 6.66
CA ARG A 338 5.70 3.64 7.37
C ARG A 338 7.09 3.06 7.66
N SER A 339 8.00 3.15 6.70
CA SER A 339 9.35 2.57 6.82
C SER A 339 10.30 3.36 7.73
N PHE A 340 10.04 4.65 7.95
CA PHE A 340 10.95 5.52 8.70
C PHE A 340 10.33 6.21 9.93
N MET A 341 9.06 5.99 10.21
CA MET A 341 8.39 6.66 11.32
C MET A 341 9.10 6.50 12.66
N PRO A 342 9.53 5.29 13.09
CA PRO A 342 10.26 5.15 14.36
C PRO A 342 11.59 5.91 14.35
N LEU A 343 12.28 5.95 13.21
CA LEU A 343 13.55 6.66 13.04
C LEU A 343 13.37 8.17 13.14
N TYR A 344 12.32 8.71 12.53
CA TYR A 344 11.98 10.13 12.63
C TYR A 344 11.63 10.54 14.06
N ILE A 345 10.86 9.69 14.77
CA ILE A 345 10.54 9.93 16.19
C ILE A 345 11.82 9.94 17.04
N HIS A 346 12.72 8.97 16.82
CA HIS A 346 14.01 8.92 17.49
C HIS A 346 14.84 10.18 17.21
N GLN A 347 14.88 10.67 15.98
CA GLN A 347 15.56 11.92 15.63
C GLN A 347 14.98 13.14 16.37
N LEU A 348 13.65 13.25 16.45
CA LEU A 348 12.98 14.33 17.17
C LEU A 348 13.23 14.24 18.68
N TYR A 349 13.21 13.02 19.22
CA TYR A 349 13.53 12.80 20.63
C TYR A 349 14.97 13.18 20.96
N ALA A 350 15.93 12.80 20.13
CA ALA A 350 17.34 13.15 20.30
C ALA A 350 17.57 14.68 20.24
N ALA A 351 16.80 15.39 19.38
CA ALA A 351 16.88 16.84 19.27
C ALA A 351 16.23 17.57 20.47
N ASN A 352 15.08 17.07 20.95
CA ASN A 352 14.32 17.62 22.05
C ASN A 352 13.82 16.50 22.98
N PRO A 353 14.61 16.01 23.93
CA PRO A 353 14.24 14.91 24.80
C PRO A 353 12.99 15.24 25.62
N MET A 354 11.98 14.40 25.54
CA MET A 354 10.77 14.49 26.35
C MET A 354 10.88 13.50 27.52
N VAL A 355 11.01 13.99 28.71
CA VAL A 355 11.09 13.15 29.92
C VAL A 355 9.70 12.97 30.51
N ILE A 356 9.18 11.74 30.48
CA ILE A 356 7.97 11.37 31.21
C ILE A 356 8.39 10.43 32.32
N PRO A 357 8.15 10.79 33.61
CA PRO A 357 8.52 9.94 34.73
C PRO A 357 7.94 8.53 34.60
N GLY A 358 8.80 7.51 34.69
CA GLY A 358 8.39 6.09 34.58
C GLY A 358 8.32 5.50 33.18
N LEU A 359 8.61 6.27 32.13
CA LEU A 359 8.68 5.75 30.74
C LEU A 359 10.13 5.79 30.24
N SER A 360 10.57 4.70 29.61
CA SER A 360 11.86 4.65 28.91
C SER A 360 11.78 5.39 27.56
N GLU A 361 12.96 5.77 27.03
CA GLU A 361 13.09 6.39 25.71
C GLU A 361 12.39 5.58 24.63
N ASP A 362 12.63 4.27 24.57
CA ASP A 362 12.04 3.37 23.58
C ASP A 362 10.52 3.42 23.62
N VAL A 363 9.91 3.46 24.82
CA VAL A 363 8.44 3.55 24.97
C VAL A 363 7.92 4.89 24.47
N ILE A 364 8.65 5.99 24.70
CA ILE A 364 8.30 7.31 24.17
C ILE A 364 8.35 7.31 22.64
N ILE A 365 9.32 6.62 22.03
CA ILE A 365 9.41 6.44 20.57
C ILE A 365 8.24 5.60 20.03
N GLY A 366 7.76 4.60 20.78
CA GLY A 366 6.62 3.77 20.42
C GLY A 366 5.25 4.47 20.54
N LEU A 367 5.18 5.52 21.39
CA LEU A 367 3.93 6.18 21.76
C LEU A 367 3.16 6.82 20.58
N PRO A 368 3.79 7.55 19.63
CA PRO A 368 3.09 8.13 18.48
C PRO A 368 2.45 7.07 17.57
N ILE A 369 3.10 5.91 17.42
CA ILE A 369 2.56 4.80 16.60
C ILE A 369 1.36 4.16 17.30
N ALA A 370 1.46 3.93 18.61
CA ALA A 370 0.37 3.39 19.42
C ALA A 370 -0.83 4.36 19.44
N LEU A 371 -0.60 5.67 19.66
CA LEU A 371 -1.64 6.67 19.66
C LEU A 371 -2.33 6.82 18.31
N PHE A 372 -1.58 6.77 17.21
CA PHE A 372 -2.14 6.71 15.86
C PHE A 372 -3.14 5.56 15.70
N MET A 373 -2.77 4.35 16.14
CA MET A 373 -3.65 3.18 16.10
C MET A 373 -4.86 3.31 17.02
N LEU A 374 -4.69 3.92 18.19
CA LEU A 374 -5.77 4.19 19.13
C LEU A 374 -6.78 5.21 18.54
N CYS A 375 -6.28 6.30 17.95
CA CYS A 375 -7.13 7.29 17.30
C CYS A 375 -7.96 6.69 16.16
N ILE A 376 -7.37 5.80 15.34
CA ILE A 376 -8.13 5.05 14.33
C ILE A 376 -9.20 4.18 14.99
N ALA A 377 -8.86 3.46 16.07
CA ALA A 377 -9.81 2.58 16.76
C ALA A 377 -11.03 3.33 17.30
N VAL A 378 -10.79 4.50 17.92
CA VAL A 378 -11.85 5.35 18.49
C VAL A 378 -12.65 6.07 17.40
N THR A 379 -11.98 6.56 16.36
CA THR A 379 -12.65 7.32 15.31
C THR A 379 -13.49 6.43 14.38
N THR A 380 -13.10 5.16 14.16
CA THR A 380 -13.80 4.25 13.24
C THR A 380 -15.31 4.13 13.50
N PRO A 381 -15.81 3.84 14.72
CA PRO A 381 -17.25 3.75 15.00
C PRO A 381 -17.96 5.10 14.88
N ILE A 382 -17.29 6.20 15.22
CA ILE A 382 -17.81 7.57 15.09
C ILE A 382 -17.94 7.95 13.62
N ALA A 383 -16.92 7.66 12.82
CA ALA A 383 -16.92 7.88 11.37
C ALA A 383 -18.05 7.10 10.66
N GLY A 384 -18.38 5.89 11.16
CA GLY A 384 -19.55 5.13 10.70
C GLY A 384 -20.85 5.90 10.89
N GLN A 385 -21.09 6.46 12.07
CA GLN A 385 -22.26 7.28 12.34
C GLN A 385 -22.30 8.57 11.51
N TRP A 386 -21.14 9.20 11.29
CA TRP A 386 -21.04 10.37 10.41
C TRP A 386 -21.30 10.01 8.94
N ALA A 387 -20.87 8.84 8.47
CA ALA A 387 -21.17 8.32 7.13
C ALA A 387 -22.69 8.19 6.90
N ASP A 388 -23.41 7.69 7.91
CA ASP A 388 -24.86 7.54 7.85
C ASP A 388 -25.61 8.89 7.87
N ARG A 389 -25.08 9.89 8.62
CA ARG A 389 -25.71 11.22 8.76
C ARG A 389 -25.38 12.15 7.61
N TRP A 390 -24.11 12.29 7.26
CA TRP A 390 -23.63 13.27 6.26
C TRP A 390 -23.56 12.69 4.85
N GLY A 391 -23.53 11.37 4.71
CA GLY A 391 -23.25 10.67 3.47
C GLY A 391 -21.75 10.39 3.28
N THR A 392 -21.47 9.34 2.55
CA THR A 392 -20.10 8.81 2.38
C THR A 392 -19.18 9.75 1.60
N ARG A 393 -19.70 10.44 0.57
CA ARG A 393 -18.93 11.43 -0.19
C ARG A 393 -18.48 12.60 0.67
N ARG A 394 -19.41 13.20 1.43
CA ARG A 394 -19.11 14.36 2.30
C ARG A 394 -18.13 13.98 3.41
N LEU A 395 -18.28 12.77 3.98
CA LEU A 395 -17.36 12.27 5.00
C LEU A 395 -15.95 12.12 4.44
N PHE A 396 -15.79 11.62 3.20
CA PHE A 396 -14.47 11.51 2.59
C PHE A 396 -13.83 12.88 2.34
N ILE A 397 -14.62 13.87 1.83
CA ILE A 397 -14.13 15.24 1.65
C ILE A 397 -13.68 15.82 3.00
N ALA A 398 -14.48 15.63 4.05
CA ALA A 398 -14.13 16.10 5.40
C ALA A 398 -12.87 15.43 5.96
N ALA A 399 -12.61 14.17 5.59
CA ALA A 399 -11.42 13.41 6.01
C ALA A 399 -10.10 13.99 5.46
N LEU A 400 -10.15 14.64 4.29
CA LEU A 400 -8.95 15.19 3.63
C LEU A 400 -8.33 16.33 4.44
N LEU A 401 -9.13 17.13 5.13
CA LEU A 401 -8.63 18.26 5.91
C LEU A 401 -7.77 17.81 7.09
N PRO A 402 -8.23 16.95 8.03
CA PRO A 402 -7.39 16.48 9.10
C PRO A 402 -6.20 15.65 8.60
N GLY A 403 -6.34 14.90 7.50
CA GLY A 403 -5.23 14.21 6.86
C GLY A 403 -4.15 15.17 6.37
N LEU A 404 -4.53 16.24 5.65
CA LEU A 404 -3.61 17.25 5.11
C LEU A 404 -2.90 18.02 6.23
N VAL A 405 -3.68 18.56 7.20
CA VAL A 405 -3.11 19.33 8.32
C VAL A 405 -2.21 18.44 9.17
N GLY A 406 -2.61 17.18 9.40
CA GLY A 406 -1.79 16.21 10.12
C GLY A 406 -0.49 15.90 9.40
N ALA A 407 -0.50 15.70 8.08
CA ALA A 407 0.71 15.43 7.28
C ALA A 407 1.67 16.63 7.27
N ILE A 408 1.16 17.85 7.02
CA ILE A 408 1.96 19.08 7.05
C ILE A 408 2.52 19.31 8.46
N GLY A 409 1.69 19.21 9.49
CA GLY A 409 2.11 19.37 10.87
C GLY A 409 3.17 18.36 11.31
N THR A 410 3.04 17.10 10.85
CA THR A 410 4.07 16.07 11.07
C THR A 410 5.40 16.44 10.42
N ALA A 411 5.40 17.01 9.20
CA ALA A 411 6.60 17.48 8.53
C ALA A 411 7.29 18.64 9.29
N LEU A 412 6.50 19.51 9.92
CA LEU A 412 6.96 20.70 10.62
C LEU A 412 7.21 20.45 12.10
N ALA A 413 6.91 19.27 12.63
CA ALA A 413 7.08 18.93 14.03
C ALA A 413 8.51 19.20 14.52
N GLY A 414 8.63 19.90 15.64
CA GLY A 414 9.89 20.20 16.32
C GLY A 414 10.15 19.30 17.53
N SER A 415 9.10 18.63 18.04
CA SER A 415 9.16 17.78 19.21
C SER A 415 8.31 16.52 19.05
N VAL A 416 8.51 15.52 19.90
CA VAL A 416 7.67 14.32 19.96
C VAL A 416 6.21 14.68 20.33
N LEU A 417 6.03 15.72 21.14
CA LEU A 417 4.69 16.18 21.53
C LEU A 417 3.92 16.76 20.34
N ASP A 418 4.57 17.60 19.51
CA ASP A 418 3.96 18.10 18.27
C ASP A 418 3.55 16.93 17.36
N LEU A 419 4.44 15.95 17.27
CA LEU A 419 4.19 14.75 16.46
C LEU A 419 2.97 13.97 16.97
N LEU A 420 2.80 13.81 18.28
CA LEU A 420 1.62 13.14 18.86
C LEU A 420 0.32 13.82 18.41
N TRP A 421 0.26 15.14 18.44
CA TRP A 421 -0.92 15.90 18.00
C TRP A 421 -1.20 15.74 16.52
N PHE A 422 -0.20 16.00 15.66
CA PHE A 422 -0.40 15.96 14.21
C PHE A 422 -0.64 14.55 13.68
N ARG A 423 0.02 13.54 14.26
CA ARG A 423 -0.24 12.12 13.91
C ARG A 423 -1.62 11.66 14.36
N SER A 424 -2.13 12.14 15.49
CA SER A 424 -3.50 11.87 15.91
C SER A 424 -4.51 12.46 14.92
N LEU A 425 -4.24 13.66 14.41
CA LEU A 425 -5.08 14.31 13.41
C LEU A 425 -5.07 13.56 12.07
N SER A 426 -3.89 13.12 11.59
CA SER A 426 -3.76 12.22 10.42
C SER A 426 -4.56 10.93 10.63
N ALA A 427 -4.49 10.32 11.81
CA ALA A 427 -5.21 9.09 12.14
C ALA A 427 -6.73 9.25 12.04
N ILE A 428 -7.26 10.39 12.51
CA ILE A 428 -8.68 10.74 12.37
C ILE A 428 -9.06 10.82 10.88
N GLY A 429 -8.26 11.54 10.08
CA GLY A 429 -8.46 11.63 8.64
C GLY A 429 -8.45 10.26 7.96
N TYR A 430 -7.49 9.42 8.31
CA TYR A 430 -7.36 8.07 7.77
C TYR A 430 -8.57 7.19 8.10
N ALA A 431 -9.05 7.21 9.36
CA ALA A 431 -10.22 6.45 9.77
C ALA A 431 -11.49 6.93 9.04
N MET A 432 -11.70 8.24 8.94
CA MET A 432 -12.84 8.81 8.23
C MET A 432 -12.83 8.44 6.73
N ALA A 433 -11.70 8.57 6.04
CA ALA A 433 -11.56 8.26 4.62
C ALA A 433 -11.82 6.77 4.34
N THR A 434 -11.23 5.87 5.13
CA THR A 434 -11.39 4.42 4.94
C THR A 434 -12.81 3.97 5.20
N ILE A 435 -13.49 4.50 6.23
CA ILE A 435 -14.90 4.19 6.53
C ILE A 435 -15.82 4.78 5.46
N ALA A 436 -15.57 6.00 5.00
CA ALA A 436 -16.34 6.60 3.90
C ALA A 436 -16.28 5.73 2.63
N CYS A 437 -15.10 5.22 2.28
CA CYS A 437 -14.93 4.32 1.13
C CYS A 437 -15.65 2.99 1.32
N GLN A 438 -15.55 2.36 2.51
CA GLN A 438 -16.25 1.13 2.82
C GLN A 438 -17.77 1.31 2.74
N GLY A 439 -18.29 2.40 3.31
CA GLY A 439 -19.70 2.76 3.25
C GLY A 439 -20.19 2.99 1.81
N TYR A 440 -19.42 3.70 1.01
CA TYR A 440 -19.72 3.91 -0.42
C TYR A 440 -19.81 2.59 -1.17
N ILE A 441 -18.84 1.70 -0.97
CA ILE A 441 -18.81 0.36 -1.58
C ILE A 441 -20.01 -0.46 -1.15
N ALA A 442 -20.38 -0.43 0.14
CA ALA A 442 -21.52 -1.17 0.67
C ALA A 442 -22.85 -0.70 0.06
N GLN A 443 -22.98 0.61 -0.24
CA GLN A 443 -24.17 1.21 -0.85
C GLN A 443 -24.25 0.97 -2.36
N THR A 444 -23.10 0.86 -3.04
CA THR A 444 -23.04 0.86 -4.51
C THR A 444 -22.83 -0.51 -5.13
N ALA A 445 -22.27 -1.45 -4.38
CA ALA A 445 -22.04 -2.80 -4.87
C ALA A 445 -23.35 -3.62 -4.93
N PRO A 446 -23.62 -4.32 -6.05
CA PRO A 446 -24.78 -5.22 -6.15
C PRO A 446 -24.68 -6.32 -5.09
N ALA A 447 -25.84 -6.87 -4.66
CA ALA A 447 -25.91 -7.81 -3.55
C ALA A 447 -24.96 -9.03 -3.69
N GLY A 448 -24.76 -9.56 -4.91
CA GLY A 448 -23.80 -10.65 -5.19
C GLY A 448 -22.36 -10.19 -5.42
N GLY A 449 -22.09 -8.86 -5.55
CA GLY A 449 -20.78 -8.30 -5.89
C GLY A 449 -20.01 -7.67 -4.71
N ARG A 450 -20.62 -7.59 -3.53
CA ARG A 450 -20.03 -6.90 -2.36
C ARG A 450 -18.67 -7.45 -1.93
N ALA A 451 -18.53 -8.77 -1.90
CA ALA A 451 -17.26 -9.42 -1.54
C ALA A 451 -16.14 -9.04 -2.52
N ARG A 452 -16.42 -9.04 -3.83
CA ARG A 452 -15.47 -8.63 -4.87
C ARG A 452 -15.11 -7.15 -4.75
N ALA A 453 -16.08 -6.30 -4.46
CA ALA A 453 -15.86 -4.87 -4.27
C ALA A 453 -14.97 -4.58 -3.05
N MET A 454 -15.20 -5.28 -1.94
CA MET A 454 -14.35 -5.20 -0.74
C MET A 454 -12.94 -5.74 -1.00
N ALA A 455 -12.78 -6.79 -1.81
CA ALA A 455 -11.47 -7.27 -2.21
C ALA A 455 -10.68 -6.22 -3.02
N VAL A 456 -11.34 -5.49 -3.92
CA VAL A 456 -10.74 -4.38 -4.66
C VAL A 456 -10.31 -3.25 -3.72
N PHE A 457 -11.14 -2.89 -2.73
CA PHE A 457 -10.82 -1.90 -1.71
C PHE A 457 -9.58 -2.28 -0.90
N ILE A 458 -9.55 -3.50 -0.37
CA ILE A 458 -8.41 -4.01 0.40
C ILE A 458 -7.15 -4.07 -0.48
N GLY A 459 -7.29 -4.51 -1.73
CA GLY A 459 -6.21 -4.54 -2.71
C GLY A 459 -5.58 -3.17 -2.96
N SER A 460 -6.39 -2.11 -3.07
CA SER A 460 -5.89 -0.74 -3.24
C SER A 460 -5.11 -0.25 -2.01
N ILE A 461 -5.58 -0.55 -0.79
CA ILE A 461 -4.86 -0.21 0.45
C ILE A 461 -3.53 -0.96 0.53
N MET A 462 -3.54 -2.27 0.24
CA MET A 462 -2.31 -3.07 0.28
C MET A 462 -1.30 -2.61 -0.78
N LEU A 463 -1.78 -2.25 -1.98
CA LEU A 463 -0.92 -1.71 -3.04
C LEU A 463 -0.31 -0.36 -2.63
N ALA A 464 -1.10 0.53 -2.02
CA ALA A 464 -0.60 1.78 -1.48
C ALA A 464 0.45 1.55 -0.37
N ALA A 465 0.25 0.53 0.47
CA ALA A 465 1.21 0.17 1.52
C ALA A 465 2.52 -0.40 0.94
N ILE A 466 2.46 -1.22 -0.13
CA ILE A 466 3.66 -1.68 -0.86
C ILE A 466 4.44 -0.49 -1.39
N CYS A 467 3.76 0.38 -2.15
CA CYS A 467 4.37 1.52 -2.79
C CYS A 467 4.91 2.52 -1.76
N GLY A 468 4.12 2.81 -0.72
CA GLY A 468 4.45 3.78 0.31
C GLY A 468 5.65 3.36 1.14
N ALA A 469 5.66 2.14 1.66
CA ALA A 469 6.78 1.63 2.46
C ALA A 469 8.11 1.62 1.67
N ALA A 470 8.05 1.17 0.40
CA ALA A 470 9.23 1.05 -0.43
C ALA A 470 9.78 2.41 -0.87
N ILE A 471 8.96 3.27 -1.50
CA ILE A 471 9.41 4.57 -1.99
C ILE A 471 9.65 5.56 -0.85
N GLY A 472 8.91 5.44 0.25
CA GLY A 472 9.07 6.28 1.42
C GLY A 472 10.45 6.16 2.04
N GLY A 473 11.00 4.94 2.12
CA GLY A 473 12.37 4.70 2.57
C GLY A 473 13.40 5.36 1.66
N VAL A 474 13.27 5.18 0.34
CA VAL A 474 14.18 5.79 -0.65
C VAL A 474 14.12 7.32 -0.59
N LEU A 475 12.92 7.90 -0.53
CA LEU A 475 12.76 9.36 -0.41
C LEU A 475 13.36 9.89 0.90
N ALA A 476 13.14 9.16 2.01
CA ALA A 476 13.66 9.54 3.31
C ALA A 476 15.20 9.63 3.32
N ASP A 477 15.88 8.69 2.67
CA ASP A 477 17.35 8.69 2.57
C ASP A 477 17.87 9.77 1.60
N ARG A 478 17.14 10.05 0.48
CA ARG A 478 17.60 11.00 -0.56
C ARG A 478 17.27 12.47 -0.26
N ILE A 479 16.10 12.76 0.29
CA ILE A 479 15.62 14.13 0.51
C ILE A 479 15.25 14.42 1.99
N GLY A 480 15.35 13.41 2.86
CA GLY A 480 15.07 13.50 4.29
C GLY A 480 13.60 13.29 4.65
N TYR A 481 13.36 13.03 5.93
CA TYR A 481 12.03 12.69 6.47
C TYR A 481 10.99 13.79 6.25
N ARG A 482 11.34 15.05 6.55
CA ARG A 482 10.42 16.19 6.45
C ARG A 482 9.92 16.42 5.02
N ALA A 483 10.83 16.37 4.04
CA ALA A 483 10.48 16.53 2.63
C ALA A 483 9.58 15.38 2.14
N THR A 484 9.82 14.16 2.61
CA THR A 484 8.98 12.99 2.28
C THR A 484 7.55 13.18 2.80
N PHE A 485 7.34 13.71 4.02
CA PHE A 485 6.01 14.06 4.52
C PHE A 485 5.33 15.15 3.69
N LEU A 486 6.08 16.17 3.22
CA LEU A 486 5.53 17.23 2.36
C LEU A 486 5.09 16.70 0.99
N ILE A 487 5.83 15.74 0.42
CA ILE A 487 5.39 15.03 -0.80
C ILE A 487 4.08 14.29 -0.54
N GLY A 488 3.97 13.56 0.58
CA GLY A 488 2.72 12.92 0.99
C GLY A 488 1.58 13.92 1.16
N ALA A 489 1.83 15.04 1.83
CA ALA A 489 0.84 16.11 1.97
C ALA A 489 0.38 16.66 0.61
N GLY A 490 1.27 16.78 -0.37
CA GLY A 490 0.94 17.19 -1.74
C GLY A 490 0.07 16.19 -2.52
N MET A 491 0.08 14.92 -2.16
CA MET A 491 -0.81 13.90 -2.75
C MET A 491 -2.26 14.02 -2.28
N ILE A 492 -2.51 14.58 -1.08
CA ILE A 492 -3.85 14.70 -0.52
C ILE A 492 -4.74 15.67 -1.31
N PRO A 493 -4.30 16.89 -1.72
CA PRO A 493 -5.05 17.73 -2.65
C PRO A 493 -5.32 17.08 -4.01
N LEU A 494 -4.36 16.27 -4.51
CA LEU A 494 -4.57 15.52 -5.75
C LEU A 494 -5.67 14.46 -5.57
N ALA A 495 -5.67 13.75 -4.43
CA ALA A 495 -6.75 12.83 -4.07
C ALA A 495 -8.10 13.57 -3.96
N ALA A 496 -8.10 14.80 -3.39
CA ALA A 496 -9.28 15.65 -3.30
C ALA A 496 -9.82 16.05 -4.69
N ALA A 497 -8.94 16.50 -5.59
CA ALA A 497 -9.32 16.86 -6.95
C ALA A 497 -9.92 15.66 -7.70
N LEU A 498 -9.29 14.49 -7.56
CA LEU A 498 -9.77 13.26 -8.18
C LEU A 498 -11.11 12.80 -7.56
N LEU A 499 -11.28 12.94 -6.25
CA LEU A 499 -12.53 12.65 -5.55
C LEU A 499 -13.67 13.54 -6.05
N LEU A 500 -13.45 14.85 -6.13
CA LEU A 500 -14.45 15.80 -6.58
C LEU A 500 -14.85 15.58 -8.04
N ALA A 501 -13.88 15.21 -8.89
CA ALA A 501 -14.11 14.94 -10.31
C ALA A 501 -14.84 13.60 -10.58
N LEU A 502 -14.63 12.59 -9.72
CA LEU A 502 -15.02 11.21 -10.01
C LEU A 502 -16.15 10.67 -9.15
N LEU A 503 -16.35 11.21 -7.95
CA LEU A 503 -17.31 10.65 -7.00
C LEU A 503 -18.64 11.38 -7.09
N ASP A 504 -19.64 10.73 -7.70
CA ASP A 504 -21.02 11.15 -7.61
C ASP A 504 -21.59 10.79 -6.22
N GLU A 505 -22.50 11.63 -5.70
CA GLU A 505 -23.21 11.27 -4.47
C GLU A 505 -24.14 10.08 -4.78
N PRO A 506 -24.03 8.96 -4.06
CA PRO A 506 -24.96 7.86 -4.29
C PRO A 506 -26.37 8.37 -3.96
N GLU A 507 -27.33 8.06 -4.85
CA GLU A 507 -28.73 8.28 -4.54
C GLU A 507 -29.02 7.56 -3.22
N ARG A 508 -29.51 8.27 -2.23
CA ARG A 508 -29.87 7.67 -0.93
C ARG A 508 -30.96 6.65 -1.19
N LEU A 509 -30.55 5.43 -1.53
CA LEU A 509 -31.45 4.28 -1.48
C LEU A 509 -32.01 4.29 -0.04
N THR A 510 -33.30 4.57 0.04
CA THR A 510 -34.16 4.57 1.21
C THR A 510 -33.43 4.16 2.49
N LYS A 511 -33.40 5.09 3.46
CA LYS A 511 -32.85 4.90 4.79
C LYS A 511 -33.00 3.42 5.16
N SER A 512 -31.90 2.64 5.12
CA SER A 512 -31.84 1.46 5.99
C SER A 512 -32.30 1.96 7.34
N ALA A 513 -33.36 1.37 7.87
CA ALA A 513 -33.92 1.79 9.13
C ALA A 513 -32.72 2.03 10.06
N PRO A 514 -32.63 3.18 10.74
CA PRO A 514 -31.54 3.43 11.66
C PRO A 514 -31.54 2.16 12.52
N ASN A 515 -30.41 1.44 12.55
CA ASN A 515 -30.21 0.46 13.58
C ASN A 515 -30.39 1.24 14.87
N ALA A 516 -31.65 1.29 15.30
CA ALA A 516 -32.06 1.89 16.53
C ALA A 516 -31.20 1.23 17.60
N ASP A 517 -30.65 2.05 18.43
CA ASP A 517 -29.91 1.81 19.63
C ASP A 517 -28.40 1.57 19.46
N GLY A 518 -27.63 2.62 19.73
CA GLY A 518 -26.24 2.49 20.17
C GLY A 518 -26.11 1.52 21.37
N GLN A 519 -27.21 1.23 22.08
CA GLN A 519 -27.35 0.17 23.06
C GLN A 519 -27.20 -1.25 22.47
N SER A 520 -27.55 -1.46 21.19
CA SER A 520 -27.40 -2.77 20.52
C SER A 520 -25.93 -3.15 20.34
N GLY A 521 -25.08 -2.20 19.96
CA GLY A 521 -23.64 -2.46 19.77
C GLY A 521 -22.91 -2.83 21.06
N TRP A 522 -23.20 -2.12 22.16
CA TRP A 522 -22.62 -2.42 23.47
C TRP A 522 -23.11 -3.75 24.04
N ARG A 523 -24.39 -4.07 23.85
CA ARG A 523 -24.96 -5.37 24.24
C ARG A 523 -24.36 -6.51 23.45
N ALA A 524 -24.14 -6.33 22.15
CA ALA A 524 -23.44 -7.30 21.31
C ALA A 524 -22.00 -7.51 21.77
N PHE A 525 -21.29 -6.44 22.07
CA PHE A 525 -19.92 -6.50 22.58
C PHE A 525 -19.84 -7.28 23.92
N ARG A 526 -20.71 -6.98 24.89
CA ARG A 526 -20.78 -7.75 26.15
C ARG A 526 -21.13 -9.21 25.93
N ALA A 527 -22.06 -9.50 25.01
CA ALA A 527 -22.44 -10.88 24.72
C ALA A 527 -21.28 -11.67 24.10
N LEU A 528 -20.52 -11.04 23.20
CA LEU A 528 -19.33 -11.64 22.58
C LEU A 528 -18.22 -11.90 23.60
N LEU A 529 -17.97 -11.00 24.53
CA LEU A 529 -17.02 -11.20 25.62
C LEU A 529 -17.47 -12.34 26.59
N GLY A 530 -18.75 -12.64 26.64
CA GLY A 530 -19.30 -13.81 27.36
C GLY A 530 -19.11 -15.14 26.60
N ASN A 531 -18.72 -15.12 25.33
CA ASN A 531 -18.53 -16.34 24.55
C ASN A 531 -17.05 -16.78 24.62
N PRO A 532 -16.71 -17.88 25.33
CA PRO A 532 -15.33 -18.29 25.57
C PRO A 532 -14.58 -18.66 24.29
N ARG A 533 -15.28 -19.16 23.25
CA ARG A 533 -14.68 -19.47 21.96
C ARG A 533 -14.29 -18.19 21.21
N PHE A 534 -15.12 -17.17 21.27
CA PHE A 534 -14.83 -15.86 20.67
C PHE A 534 -13.66 -15.19 21.40
N VAL A 535 -13.66 -15.21 22.75
CA VAL A 535 -12.55 -14.66 23.55
C VAL A 535 -11.24 -15.39 23.25
N ALA A 536 -11.28 -16.73 23.14
CA ALA A 536 -10.11 -17.52 22.77
C ALA A 536 -9.57 -17.15 21.36
N LEU A 537 -10.46 -16.92 20.39
CA LEU A 537 -10.06 -16.47 19.05
C LEU A 537 -9.42 -15.07 19.10
N MET A 538 -9.97 -14.16 19.92
CA MET A 538 -9.40 -12.81 20.06
C MET A 538 -8.03 -12.83 20.73
N LEU A 539 -7.91 -13.46 21.89
CA LEU A 539 -6.68 -13.52 22.66
C LEU A 539 -5.62 -14.45 22.06
N GLY A 540 -6.07 -15.53 21.39
CA GLY A 540 -5.17 -16.52 20.82
C GLY A 540 -4.73 -16.24 19.38
N SER A 541 -5.42 -15.40 18.63
CA SER A 541 -5.09 -15.11 17.23
C SER A 541 -5.18 -13.63 16.88
N ALA A 542 -6.35 -13.01 16.96
CA ALA A 542 -6.60 -11.70 16.38
C ALA A 542 -5.76 -10.59 17.01
N ILE A 543 -5.70 -10.51 18.35
CA ILE A 543 -4.88 -9.53 19.08
C ILE A 543 -3.39 -9.79 18.88
N PRO A 544 -2.84 -11.01 19.11
CA PRO A 544 -1.43 -11.29 18.91
C PRO A 544 -0.96 -11.04 17.47
N ALA A 545 -1.77 -11.37 16.47
CA ALA A 545 -1.48 -11.12 15.07
C ALA A 545 -1.31 -9.62 14.76
N LYS A 546 -2.10 -8.76 15.40
CA LYS A 546 -1.93 -7.30 15.26
C LYS A 546 -0.80 -6.74 16.10
N MET A 547 -0.51 -7.34 17.25
CA MET A 547 0.64 -6.96 18.08
C MET A 547 1.96 -7.17 17.35
N ILE A 548 2.17 -8.35 16.77
CA ILE A 548 3.41 -8.63 16.04
C ILE A 548 3.54 -7.78 14.77
N LEU A 549 2.42 -7.51 14.09
CA LEU A 549 2.40 -6.65 12.91
C LEU A 549 2.87 -5.22 13.24
N THR A 550 2.31 -4.62 14.28
CA THR A 550 2.63 -3.23 14.63
C THR A 550 3.89 -3.11 15.47
N GLY A 551 4.15 -4.06 16.38
CA GLY A 551 5.32 -4.08 17.26
C GLY A 551 6.59 -4.52 16.51
N PHE A 552 6.55 -5.63 15.77
CA PHE A 552 7.74 -6.09 15.06
C PHE A 552 7.92 -5.37 13.72
N LEU A 553 6.92 -5.43 12.81
CA LEU A 553 7.11 -4.92 11.45
C LEU A 553 7.19 -3.38 11.40
N PHE A 554 6.30 -2.67 12.11
CA PHE A 554 6.20 -1.20 11.97
C PHE A 554 7.05 -0.42 12.98
N PHE A 555 7.45 -1.05 14.09
CA PHE A 555 8.27 -0.39 15.11
C PHE A 555 9.68 -0.95 15.16
N LEU A 556 9.83 -2.26 15.43
CA LEU A 556 11.13 -2.86 15.74
C LEU A 556 12.02 -3.03 14.50
N ALA A 557 11.48 -3.52 13.37
CA ALA A 557 12.27 -3.85 12.19
C ALA A 557 13.01 -2.63 11.59
N PRO A 558 12.41 -1.43 11.44
CA PRO A 558 13.14 -0.25 10.95
C PRO A 558 14.26 0.19 11.91
N LEU A 559 14.01 0.18 13.22
CA LEU A 559 15.00 0.53 14.23
C LEU A 559 16.18 -0.46 14.25
N TYR A 560 15.86 -1.75 14.15
CA TYR A 560 16.89 -2.78 14.15
C TYR A 560 17.76 -2.76 12.90
N LEU A 561 17.17 -2.58 11.71
CA LEU A 561 17.94 -2.43 10.48
C LEU A 561 18.84 -1.20 10.52
N ARG A 562 18.37 -0.09 11.10
CA ARG A 562 19.21 1.10 11.31
C ARG A 562 20.33 0.85 12.29
N HIS A 563 20.06 0.12 13.38
CA HIS A 563 21.08 -0.31 14.35
C HIS A 563 22.17 -1.18 13.71
N LEU A 564 21.81 -2.04 12.74
CA LEU A 564 22.73 -2.83 11.95
C LEU A 564 23.48 -2.02 10.87
N GLY A 565 23.23 -0.70 10.75
CA GLY A 565 23.90 0.19 9.79
C GLY A 565 23.28 0.25 8.41
N TYR A 566 22.10 -0.36 8.18
CA TYR A 566 21.40 -0.30 6.90
C TYR A 566 20.64 1.03 6.73
N GLU A 567 20.48 1.45 5.47
CA GLU A 567 19.69 2.62 5.09
C GLU A 567 18.17 2.38 5.25
N THR A 568 17.42 3.48 5.34
CA THR A 568 15.95 3.44 5.49
C THR A 568 15.26 2.79 4.29
N ALA A 569 15.82 2.97 3.09
CA ALA A 569 15.37 2.33 1.86
C ALA A 569 15.36 0.78 1.97
N THR A 570 16.37 0.22 2.60
CA THR A 570 16.44 -1.23 2.87
C THR A 570 15.29 -1.67 3.79
N GLY A 571 14.99 -0.88 4.83
CA GLY A 571 13.83 -1.13 5.69
C GLY A 571 12.52 -1.11 4.92
N GLY A 572 12.34 -0.15 4.02
CA GLY A 572 11.17 -0.08 3.12
C GLY A 572 11.03 -1.30 2.21
N ARG A 573 12.12 -1.76 1.60
CA ARG A 573 12.17 -2.98 0.77
C ARG A 573 11.82 -4.24 1.56
N VAL A 574 12.34 -4.37 2.76
CA VAL A 574 12.02 -5.48 3.67
C VAL A 574 10.52 -5.47 4.01
N MET A 575 9.96 -4.32 4.38
CA MET A 575 8.52 -4.20 4.67
C MET A 575 7.65 -4.52 3.45
N MET A 576 8.08 -4.14 2.25
CA MET A 576 7.40 -4.44 1.00
C MET A 576 7.16 -5.95 0.83
N SER A 577 8.10 -6.80 1.25
CA SER A 577 7.98 -8.27 1.14
C SER A 577 6.75 -8.80 1.87
N TYR A 578 6.44 -8.28 3.05
CA TYR A 578 5.23 -8.62 3.80
C TYR A 578 3.95 -8.35 3.00
N PHE A 579 3.80 -7.13 2.45
CA PHE A 579 2.60 -6.75 1.72
C PHE A 579 2.45 -7.50 0.40
N VAL A 580 3.56 -7.76 -0.31
CA VAL A 580 3.58 -8.57 -1.54
C VAL A 580 3.07 -9.98 -1.27
N LEU A 581 3.54 -10.61 -0.20
CA LEU A 581 3.09 -11.95 0.18
C LEU A 581 1.61 -11.96 0.57
N MET A 582 1.13 -10.95 1.30
CA MET A 582 -0.27 -10.80 1.65
C MET A 582 -1.19 -10.70 0.42
N ILE A 583 -0.79 -9.92 -0.60
CA ILE A 583 -1.59 -9.77 -1.83
C ILE A 583 -1.59 -11.06 -2.66
N LEU A 584 -0.43 -11.69 -2.81
CA LEU A 584 -0.28 -12.86 -3.68
C LEU A 584 -0.87 -14.13 -3.03
N LEU A 585 -0.56 -14.36 -1.77
CA LEU A 585 -0.91 -15.61 -1.09
C LEU A 585 -2.22 -15.56 -0.32
N GLY A 586 -2.68 -14.38 0.11
CA GLY A 586 -3.93 -14.24 0.85
C GLY A 586 -5.14 -14.87 0.15
N PRO A 587 -5.42 -14.55 -1.14
CA PRO A 587 -6.51 -15.18 -1.88
C PRO A 587 -6.34 -16.68 -2.11
N LEU A 588 -5.10 -17.17 -2.24
CA LEU A 588 -4.79 -18.60 -2.39
C LEU A 588 -5.02 -19.34 -1.08
N ALA A 589 -4.54 -18.79 0.03
CA ALA A 589 -4.73 -19.34 1.37
C ALA A 589 -6.22 -19.39 1.75
N ALA A 590 -6.99 -18.35 1.43
CA ALA A 590 -8.44 -18.34 1.63
C ALA A 590 -9.12 -19.48 0.86
N ARG A 591 -8.79 -19.65 -0.44
CA ARG A 591 -9.35 -20.74 -1.27
C ARG A 591 -8.97 -22.13 -0.75
N TRP A 592 -7.74 -22.31 -0.24
CA TRP A 592 -7.30 -23.59 0.33
C TRP A 592 -8.02 -23.88 1.65
N ALA A 593 -8.17 -22.88 2.51
CA ALA A 593 -8.92 -23.01 3.76
C ALA A 593 -10.39 -23.39 3.51
N ASP A 594 -11.04 -22.70 2.55
CA ASP A 594 -12.44 -22.97 2.16
C ASP A 594 -12.60 -24.38 1.57
N ARG A 595 -11.72 -24.79 0.61
CA ARG A 595 -11.77 -26.12 -0.01
C ARG A 595 -11.52 -27.25 0.98
N SER A 596 -10.61 -27.05 1.92
CA SER A 596 -10.27 -28.05 2.94
C SER A 596 -11.23 -28.05 4.12
N ASN A 597 -12.07 -27.02 4.28
CA ASN A 597 -12.94 -26.78 5.43
C ASN A 597 -12.18 -26.84 6.78
N ARG A 598 -10.90 -26.43 6.79
CA ARG A 598 -9.99 -26.52 7.95
C ARG A 598 -9.55 -25.14 8.44
N HIS A 599 -10.49 -24.19 8.53
CA HIS A 599 -10.18 -22.80 8.91
C HIS A 599 -9.40 -22.71 10.23
N ARG A 600 -9.70 -23.55 11.24
CA ARG A 600 -9.01 -23.58 12.54
C ARG A 600 -7.53 -23.90 12.40
N SER A 601 -7.19 -24.93 11.60
CA SER A 601 -5.81 -25.33 11.37
C SER A 601 -5.01 -24.25 10.67
N PHE A 602 -5.61 -23.54 9.69
CA PHE A 602 -4.96 -22.44 8.99
C PHE A 602 -4.67 -21.26 9.91
N VAL A 603 -5.61 -20.93 10.84
CA VAL A 603 -5.39 -19.85 11.81
C VAL A 603 -4.24 -20.19 12.76
N ILE A 604 -4.20 -21.41 13.30
CA ILE A 604 -3.16 -21.84 14.22
C ILE A 604 -1.81 -21.91 13.51
N LEU A 605 -1.75 -22.54 12.33
CA LEU A 605 -0.52 -22.66 11.54
C LEU A 605 0.03 -21.29 11.14
N GLY A 606 -0.84 -20.39 10.70
CA GLY A 606 -0.48 -19.02 10.34
C GLY A 606 0.09 -18.24 11.52
N GLY A 607 -0.49 -18.39 12.70
CA GLY A 607 0.02 -17.76 13.92
C GLY A 607 1.38 -18.34 14.35
N VAL A 608 1.51 -19.67 14.37
CA VAL A 608 2.79 -20.32 14.69
C VAL A 608 3.88 -19.90 13.68
N LEU A 609 3.58 -19.89 12.38
CA LEU A 609 4.54 -19.47 11.36
C LEU A 609 4.95 -18.00 11.52
N SER A 610 3.98 -17.12 11.83
CA SER A 610 4.28 -15.70 12.10
C SER A 610 5.20 -15.53 13.30
N GLY A 611 4.98 -16.29 14.36
CA GLY A 611 5.77 -16.18 15.58
C GLY A 611 7.17 -16.84 15.45
N THR A 612 7.26 -18.02 14.82
CA THR A 612 8.54 -18.73 14.67
C THR A 612 9.49 -18.00 13.73
N GLY A 613 8.98 -17.35 12.67
CA GLY A 613 9.82 -16.62 11.73
C GLY A 613 10.61 -15.49 12.39
N VAL A 614 10.06 -14.83 13.40
CA VAL A 614 10.73 -13.71 14.07
C VAL A 614 11.92 -14.16 14.92
N PHE A 615 12.00 -15.43 15.29
CA PHE A 615 13.18 -15.98 16.00
C PHE A 615 14.45 -16.00 15.16
N SER A 616 14.38 -15.81 13.83
CA SER A 616 15.57 -15.64 12.98
C SER A 616 16.51 -14.56 13.51
N VAL A 617 15.96 -13.49 14.10
CA VAL A 617 16.73 -12.39 14.70
C VAL A 617 17.57 -12.81 15.92
N LEU A 618 17.26 -13.94 16.56
CA LEU A 618 18.07 -14.49 17.66
C LEU A 618 19.38 -15.16 17.19
N TYR A 619 19.33 -15.71 15.96
CA TYR A 619 20.43 -16.54 15.45
C TYR A 619 21.38 -15.77 14.54
N TRP A 620 20.87 -14.78 13.81
CA TRP A 620 21.61 -13.98 12.85
C TRP A 620 21.41 -12.49 13.10
N ASN A 621 22.51 -11.75 13.18
CA ASN A 621 22.52 -10.31 13.35
C ASN A 621 22.79 -9.62 12.00
N ASP A 622 21.92 -9.86 11.03
CA ASP A 622 22.07 -9.33 9.68
C ASP A 622 20.70 -9.01 9.02
N LEU A 623 20.75 -8.45 7.81
CA LEU A 623 19.58 -8.17 6.98
C LEU A 623 18.71 -9.41 6.73
N TRP A 624 19.34 -10.56 6.52
CA TRP A 624 18.63 -11.78 6.14
C TRP A 624 17.77 -12.31 7.28
N ALA A 625 18.18 -12.10 8.53
CA ALA A 625 17.36 -12.44 9.69
C ALA A 625 16.06 -11.65 9.72
N VAL A 626 16.16 -10.32 9.51
CA VAL A 626 14.96 -9.45 9.50
C VAL A 626 14.08 -9.79 8.31
N LEU A 627 14.66 -10.00 7.13
CA LEU A 627 13.93 -10.38 5.92
C LEU A 627 13.21 -11.72 6.09
N ALA A 628 13.87 -12.73 6.66
CA ALA A 628 13.26 -14.03 6.96
C ALA A 628 12.09 -13.88 7.95
N GLY A 629 12.27 -13.09 9.02
CA GLY A 629 11.22 -12.80 10.00
C GLY A 629 10.01 -12.11 9.37
N VAL A 630 10.23 -11.07 8.56
CA VAL A 630 9.17 -10.32 7.88
C VAL A 630 8.47 -11.16 6.82
N THR A 631 9.21 -11.98 6.08
CA THR A 631 8.66 -12.90 5.07
C THR A 631 7.78 -13.98 5.73
N ALA A 632 8.26 -14.61 6.80
CA ALA A 632 7.48 -15.58 7.57
C ALA A 632 6.25 -14.97 8.21
N LEU A 633 6.35 -13.72 8.71
CA LEU A 633 5.21 -12.95 9.20
C LEU A 633 4.17 -12.74 8.07
N GLY A 634 4.61 -12.35 6.87
CA GLY A 634 3.73 -12.17 5.71
C GLY A 634 3.01 -13.45 5.30
N LEU A 635 3.73 -14.56 5.25
CA LEU A 635 3.18 -15.90 4.98
C LEU A 635 2.15 -16.32 6.03
N GLY A 636 2.50 -16.19 7.30
CA GLY A 636 1.63 -16.55 8.40
C GLY A 636 0.36 -15.68 8.44
N GLN A 637 0.48 -14.38 8.23
CA GLN A 637 -0.66 -13.45 8.16
C GLN A 637 -1.57 -13.75 6.95
N ALA A 638 -1.02 -14.12 5.81
CA ALA A 638 -1.80 -14.54 4.64
C ALA A 638 -2.63 -15.80 4.94
N LEU A 639 -2.07 -16.75 5.70
CA LEU A 639 -2.74 -17.99 6.09
C LEU A 639 -3.86 -17.74 7.12
N LEU A 640 -3.69 -16.81 8.07
CA LEU A 640 -4.62 -16.67 9.19
C LEU A 640 -5.74 -15.63 8.97
N THR A 641 -5.51 -14.60 8.16
CA THR A 641 -6.41 -13.42 8.12
C THR A 641 -7.81 -13.75 7.60
N ALA A 642 -7.92 -14.41 6.44
CA ALA A 642 -9.22 -14.77 5.87
C ALA A 642 -9.92 -15.90 6.66
N PRO A 643 -9.23 -16.99 7.07
CA PRO A 643 -9.85 -18.01 7.90
C PRO A 643 -10.33 -17.52 9.27
N THR A 644 -9.65 -16.55 9.90
CA THR A 644 -10.12 -15.93 11.15
C THR A 644 -11.49 -15.29 10.96
N LEU A 645 -11.71 -14.57 9.85
CA LEU A 645 -13.02 -13.97 9.55
C LEU A 645 -14.09 -15.03 9.26
N ALA A 646 -13.72 -16.12 8.60
CA ALA A 646 -14.63 -17.24 8.31
C ALA A 646 -15.07 -18.01 9.56
N LEU A 647 -14.21 -18.08 10.58
CA LEU A 647 -14.53 -18.76 11.86
C LEU A 647 -15.56 -18.01 12.72
N ILE A 648 -15.72 -16.70 12.55
CA ILE A 648 -16.60 -15.89 13.41
C ILE A 648 -18.06 -16.34 13.36
N PRO A 649 -18.70 -16.48 12.19
CA PRO A 649 -20.08 -16.99 12.12
C PRO A 649 -20.23 -18.41 12.70
N GLU A 650 -19.19 -19.24 12.60
CA GLU A 650 -19.18 -20.59 13.15
C GLU A 650 -19.11 -20.59 14.70
N ILE A 651 -18.22 -19.76 15.25
CA ILE A 651 -17.95 -19.67 16.71
C ILE A 651 -19.05 -18.87 17.42
N SER A 652 -19.59 -17.83 16.78
CA SER A 652 -20.53 -16.87 17.36
C SER A 652 -21.88 -16.89 16.64
N ALA A 653 -22.38 -18.08 16.28
CA ALA A 653 -23.61 -18.24 15.51
C ALA A 653 -24.84 -17.62 16.22
N ARG A 654 -24.95 -17.77 17.56
CA ARG A 654 -26.03 -17.20 18.36
C ARG A 654 -26.00 -15.67 18.37
N GLU A 655 -24.82 -15.10 18.54
CA GLU A 655 -24.61 -13.66 18.56
C GLU A 655 -24.82 -13.06 17.15
N CYS A 656 -24.40 -13.77 16.09
CA CYS A 656 -24.68 -13.38 14.70
C CYS A 656 -26.18 -13.39 14.38
N GLN A 657 -26.94 -14.37 14.87
CA GLN A 657 -28.40 -14.40 14.70
C GLN A 657 -29.08 -13.27 15.49
N ARG A 658 -28.63 -13.00 16.72
CA ARG A 658 -29.26 -12.02 17.61
C ARG A 658 -28.94 -10.57 17.24
N PHE A 659 -27.71 -10.27 16.86
CA PHE A 659 -27.22 -8.90 16.66
C PHE A 659 -26.87 -8.59 15.20
N GLY A 660 -26.86 -9.58 14.32
CA GLY A 660 -26.44 -9.47 12.94
C GLY A 660 -24.93 -9.70 12.75
N GLN A 661 -24.55 -10.36 11.65
CA GLN A 661 -23.16 -10.70 11.32
C GLN A 661 -22.26 -9.45 11.19
N ALA A 662 -22.79 -8.36 10.62
CA ALA A 662 -22.04 -7.12 10.46
C ALA A 662 -21.62 -6.49 11.81
N THR A 663 -22.51 -6.54 12.84
CA THR A 663 -22.23 -6.03 14.18
C THR A 663 -21.14 -6.85 14.86
N VAL A 664 -21.20 -8.19 14.74
CA VAL A 664 -20.21 -9.10 15.31
C VAL A 664 -18.82 -8.91 14.65
N LEU A 665 -18.77 -8.77 13.33
CA LEU A 665 -17.53 -8.45 12.59
C LEU A 665 -16.99 -7.07 12.95
N GLY A 666 -17.87 -6.09 13.18
CA GLY A 666 -17.48 -4.76 13.67
C GLY A 666 -16.83 -4.83 15.06
N ALA A 667 -17.40 -5.60 15.97
CA ALA A 667 -16.83 -5.81 17.31
C ALA A 667 -15.43 -6.48 17.24
N LEU A 668 -15.24 -7.50 16.39
CA LEU A 668 -13.93 -8.09 16.12
C LEU A 668 -12.92 -7.00 15.72
N ARG A 669 -13.28 -6.16 14.75
CA ARG A 669 -12.39 -5.12 14.23
C ARG A 669 -11.96 -4.12 15.32
N VAL A 670 -12.82 -3.80 16.26
CA VAL A 670 -12.48 -2.94 17.40
C VAL A 670 -11.55 -3.67 18.37
N ILE A 671 -11.82 -4.94 18.69
CA ILE A 671 -11.01 -5.71 19.64
C ILE A 671 -9.61 -5.98 19.08
N GLU A 672 -9.48 -6.34 17.79
CA GLU A 672 -8.15 -6.57 17.19
C GLU A 672 -7.25 -5.31 17.19
N ARG A 673 -7.85 -4.09 17.23
CA ARG A 673 -7.11 -2.84 17.35
C ARG A 673 -6.38 -2.69 18.68
N ILE A 674 -6.83 -3.37 19.75
CA ILE A 674 -6.11 -3.43 21.02
C ILE A 674 -4.70 -3.98 20.80
N GLY A 675 -4.57 -5.03 19.98
CA GLY A 675 -3.26 -5.56 19.58
C GLY A 675 -2.41 -4.55 18.83
N SER A 676 -3.01 -3.77 17.92
CA SER A 676 -2.27 -2.74 17.19
C SER A 676 -1.75 -1.59 18.07
N VAL A 677 -2.48 -1.27 19.14
CA VAL A 677 -2.04 -0.26 20.14
C VAL A 677 -0.98 -0.82 21.08
N ALA A 678 -1.20 -2.03 21.58
CA ALA A 678 -0.29 -2.66 22.54
C ALA A 678 1.04 -3.09 21.90
N GLY A 679 1.06 -3.44 20.61
CA GLY A 679 2.24 -3.97 19.92
C GLY A 679 3.47 -3.07 20.04
N PRO A 680 3.43 -1.82 19.57
CA PRO A 680 4.58 -0.92 19.64
C PRO A 680 5.03 -0.64 21.09
N LEU A 681 4.09 -0.50 22.03
CA LEU A 681 4.42 -0.20 23.43
C LEU A 681 5.11 -1.38 24.13
N LEU A 682 4.59 -2.61 23.91
CA LEU A 682 5.21 -3.80 24.46
C LEU A 682 6.57 -4.09 23.80
N ALA A 683 6.66 -3.96 22.48
CA ALA A 683 7.92 -4.13 21.77
C ALA A 683 8.97 -3.13 22.26
N ALA A 684 8.59 -1.87 22.49
CA ALA A 684 9.44 -0.82 22.98
C ALA A 684 9.87 -1.08 24.44
N TRP A 685 8.94 -1.48 25.31
CA TRP A 685 9.26 -1.81 26.69
C TRP A 685 10.25 -2.98 26.80
N VAL A 686 10.02 -4.05 26.02
CA VAL A 686 10.95 -5.20 25.99
C VAL A 686 12.28 -4.82 25.35
N LEU A 687 12.29 -3.94 24.34
CA LEU A 687 13.51 -3.42 23.70
C LEU A 687 14.43 -2.78 24.72
N GLY A 688 13.91 -1.91 25.59
CA GLY A 688 14.69 -1.24 26.63
C GLY A 688 15.25 -2.18 27.71
N GLN A 689 14.70 -3.39 27.90
CA GLN A 689 15.16 -4.37 28.88
C GLN A 689 16.04 -5.47 28.29
N PHE A 690 15.71 -5.99 27.11
CA PHE A 690 16.27 -7.21 26.53
C PHE A 690 16.88 -7.01 25.13
N GLY A 691 16.94 -5.75 24.64
CA GLY A 691 17.47 -5.42 23.34
C GLY A 691 16.59 -5.91 22.16
N TYR A 692 17.08 -5.73 20.94
CA TYR A 692 16.33 -6.02 19.71
C TYR A 692 15.92 -7.49 19.59
N ALA A 693 16.86 -8.40 19.83
CA ALA A 693 16.63 -9.84 19.74
C ALA A 693 15.59 -10.31 20.79
N GLY A 694 15.68 -9.81 22.03
CA GLY A 694 14.72 -10.11 23.09
C GLY A 694 13.31 -9.57 22.77
N SER A 695 13.21 -8.37 22.21
CA SER A 695 11.93 -7.77 21.81
C SER A 695 11.29 -8.54 20.65
N ALA A 696 12.07 -8.95 19.65
CA ALA A 696 11.61 -9.79 18.55
C ALA A 696 11.10 -11.14 19.07
N ALA A 697 11.90 -11.82 19.91
CA ALA A 697 11.56 -13.12 20.47
C ALA A 697 10.29 -13.09 21.33
N SER A 698 10.15 -12.09 22.20
CA SER A 698 8.95 -11.93 23.04
C SER A 698 7.67 -11.77 22.20
N SER A 699 7.74 -10.98 21.11
CA SER A 699 6.64 -10.86 20.16
C SER A 699 6.27 -12.19 19.51
N GLY A 700 7.29 -12.98 19.13
CA GLY A 700 7.11 -14.34 18.58
C GLY A 700 6.47 -15.31 19.59
N VAL A 701 6.96 -15.31 20.84
CA VAL A 701 6.44 -16.16 21.91
C VAL A 701 4.96 -15.87 22.19
N ILE A 702 4.56 -14.58 22.26
CA ILE A 702 3.18 -14.18 22.50
C ILE A 702 2.24 -14.75 21.42
N VAL A 703 2.65 -14.67 20.14
CA VAL A 703 1.84 -15.14 19.01
C VAL A 703 1.75 -16.66 18.99
N ILE A 704 2.86 -17.37 19.26
CA ILE A 704 2.86 -18.83 19.32
C ILE A 704 2.03 -19.34 20.51
N ALA A 705 2.26 -18.77 21.70
CA ALA A 705 1.51 -19.15 22.89
C ALA A 705 0.01 -18.89 22.71
N GLY A 706 -0.37 -17.76 22.12
CA GLY A 706 -1.74 -17.47 21.75
C GLY A 706 -2.33 -18.50 20.79
N SER A 707 -1.61 -18.84 19.72
CA SER A 707 -2.07 -19.81 18.72
C SER A 707 -2.23 -21.21 19.28
N VAL A 708 -1.30 -21.65 20.15
CA VAL A 708 -1.40 -22.93 20.86
C VAL A 708 -2.57 -22.92 21.84
N LEU A 709 -2.75 -21.85 22.64
CA LEU A 709 -3.87 -21.69 23.54
C LEU A 709 -5.21 -21.75 22.78
N LEU A 710 -5.33 -21.09 21.66
CA LEU A 710 -6.50 -21.17 20.78
C LEU A 710 -6.76 -22.62 20.37
N GLY A 711 -5.75 -23.34 19.95
CA GLY A 711 -5.86 -24.77 19.57
C GLY A 711 -6.38 -25.62 20.72
N LEU A 712 -5.81 -25.46 21.91
CA LEU A 712 -6.21 -26.22 23.12
C LEU A 712 -7.65 -25.89 23.54
N VAL A 713 -8.05 -24.62 23.55
CA VAL A 713 -9.42 -24.20 23.91
C VAL A 713 -10.45 -24.72 22.91
N LEU A 714 -10.15 -24.66 21.60
CA LEU A 714 -11.06 -25.19 20.58
C LEU A 714 -11.20 -26.72 20.64
N LEU A 715 -10.15 -27.41 21.02
CA LEU A 715 -10.18 -28.85 21.25
C LEU A 715 -10.99 -29.20 22.52
N ALA A 716 -10.77 -28.49 23.63
CA ALA A 716 -11.43 -28.71 24.90
C ALA A 716 -12.96 -28.42 24.87
N LEU A 717 -13.35 -27.35 24.17
CA LEU A 717 -14.76 -26.95 24.04
C LEU A 717 -15.54 -27.76 22.97
N GLY A 718 -14.89 -28.68 22.27
CA GLY A 718 -15.47 -29.58 21.27
C GLY A 718 -15.99 -28.88 20.00
N ASP A 719 -16.35 -29.67 18.99
CA ASP A 719 -16.97 -29.16 17.77
C ASP A 719 -18.40 -28.70 18.04
N GLY A 720 -18.67 -27.41 17.92
CA GLY A 720 -20.03 -26.86 18.03
C GLY A 720 -21.04 -27.49 17.06
N ARG A 721 -20.58 -28.16 16.02
CA ARG A 721 -21.41 -28.93 15.07
C ARG A 721 -22.02 -30.18 15.72
N ARG A 722 -21.31 -30.87 16.61
CA ARG A 722 -21.87 -32.08 17.30
C ARG A 722 -23.00 -31.77 18.25
N THR A 723 -23.04 -30.56 18.82
CA THR A 723 -24.12 -30.17 19.74
C THR A 723 -25.37 -29.62 19.05
N ALA A 724 -25.25 -29.12 17.80
CA ALA A 724 -26.41 -28.63 17.03
C ALA A 724 -27.20 -29.81 16.42
N THR A 725 -26.51 -30.81 15.88
CA THR A 725 -27.13 -32.03 15.34
C THR A 725 -27.70 -32.94 16.44
N ALA A 726 -27.13 -32.93 17.65
CA ALA A 726 -27.65 -33.70 18.79
C ALA A 726 -28.89 -33.09 19.45
N ARG A 727 -29.28 -31.85 19.14
CA ARG A 727 -30.46 -31.16 19.69
C ARG A 727 -31.59 -30.93 18.68
N GLY A 728 -31.57 -31.61 17.52
CA GLY A 728 -32.74 -31.70 16.65
C GLY A 728 -33.32 -30.36 16.19
N LEU A 729 -32.48 -29.32 15.93
CA LEU A 729 -32.93 -28.09 15.28
C LEU A 729 -32.63 -28.20 13.77
N PRO A 730 -33.67 -27.96 12.90
CA PRO A 730 -33.55 -28.06 11.46
C PRO A 730 -32.52 -27.08 10.86
#